data_07cacd39a317eef88767aad46ecc4a93
#
_entry.id   07cacd39a317eef88767aad46ecc4a93
#
_cell.length_a   1.000
_cell.length_b   1.000
_cell.length_c   1.000
_cell.angle_alpha   90.00
_cell.angle_beta   90.00
_cell.angle_gamma   90.00
#
_symmetry.space_group_name_H-M   'P 1'
#
loop_
_entity.id
_entity.type
_entity.pdbx_description
1 polymer ?
#
loop_
_entity_poly.entity_id
_entity_poly.type
_entity_poly.pdbx_seq_one_letter_code
_entity_poly.pdbx_strand_id
1 'polypeptide(L)'
;MFVNYLKIAFRALARQKGYAAINIIGLALGISVCALITLYVVDELSYDSSYPNADRIYRVDGDVKFQGQTFSMAVAPPPMAPTLKTEFPEIEDAVRFRGLGVWNFTVGDKTFREERVTFSDPSFFNVFSVQTTLGNGVQALSQPETMVITEELAKKYFGSENPIGKQMKGNNNKMYTVGAVMKRLPSNSHLPFTVLISMTSYPDSKSTEWTGNNYNTYFLLKKGVNPADVDAKFPATVRKYIAPDLERVLHISYDALLKSGSYMRYSLFPLTSIHLYSGNKLAEISPNGSMQYVLIFAGVAAFVLLIACVNFMNLSTARAANRAKEVGIRKTLGGQRSQLVAQFLAESSLMVVCAMVLAGCIVEAILPMFNDLAGKEMSRSQLLAPEFLGMILSLFVVVSLLAGAYPALVLSGFQPVKVLKGDKSSGSQNKTLRSTLVVVQFTASVALVIGTLVIFTQLQFIQHKNLGYNREQILLVDDPSTLSDGSALRFKQEVARLSGVKSVTVSDYLPTGGERNNSILFTGNDQVSASVQQWWIDADYIPTLGMDIVQGRSFNASFASDSTAVIINEAAAKKFYGTENPLGKKVRSPNDQQKGVYTIVGVVRDFHFESLRQTISPLVMFYGTKYGDAVIRFNASEASSVIAQVEATWKRLAPGKPFEYKFMDDSFREIYKSEQRIGTILGVFTALAIAIACLGLFGLAAFTAEQRTKEIGIRKVLGASVASIITLLSKDFLKLVGIAIVLATPLAYWGMGVWLQDFAYRVELSWWVFASAGAAAVVIAFITVAGQAWRAAQANPVQSLRSE
;
A
#
# COMPACT_ATOMS: atom_id res chain seq x y z
N MET A 1 -28.06 10.02 42.07
CA MET A 1 -28.77 9.72 40.80
C MET A 1 -27.98 8.85 39.84
N PHE A 2 -26.73 9.15 39.54
CA PHE A 2 -25.90 8.39 38.59
C PHE A 2 -25.76 6.89 38.91
N VAL A 3 -25.48 6.54 40.19
CA VAL A 3 -25.38 5.14 40.65
C VAL A 3 -26.70 4.35 40.44
N ASN A 4 -27.83 5.03 40.63
CA ASN A 4 -29.14 4.40 40.39
C ASN A 4 -29.38 4.14 38.87
N TYR A 5 -28.94 5.05 37.98
CA TYR A 5 -29.02 4.83 36.55
C TYR A 5 -28.15 3.64 36.10
N LEU A 6 -26.95 3.49 36.65
CA LEU A 6 -26.08 2.35 36.38
C LEU A 6 -26.68 1.02 36.86
N LYS A 7 -27.28 1.00 38.09
CA LYS A 7 -27.95 -0.21 38.58
C LYS A 7 -29.14 -0.60 37.73
N ILE A 8 -29.93 0.38 37.25
CA ILE A 8 -31.08 0.13 36.38
C ILE A 8 -30.58 -0.38 35.02
N ALA A 9 -29.53 0.23 34.43
CA ALA A 9 -28.93 -0.16 33.19
C ALA A 9 -28.41 -1.62 33.26
N PHE A 10 -27.69 -1.98 34.31
CA PHE A 10 -27.18 -3.34 34.52
C PHE A 10 -28.32 -4.39 34.61
N ARG A 11 -29.38 -4.07 35.38
CA ARG A 11 -30.55 -4.95 35.47
C ARG A 11 -31.29 -5.10 34.14
N ALA A 12 -31.39 -4.04 33.33
CA ALA A 12 -32.00 -4.06 32.01
C ALA A 12 -31.20 -4.96 31.05
N LEU A 13 -29.88 -4.87 31.07
CA LEU A 13 -28.97 -5.73 30.29
C LEU A 13 -29.13 -7.22 30.67
N ALA A 14 -29.10 -7.51 31.99
CA ALA A 14 -29.22 -8.89 32.48
C ALA A 14 -30.58 -9.54 32.16
N ARG A 15 -31.65 -8.74 32.08
CA ARG A 15 -33.01 -9.22 31.76
C ARG A 15 -33.23 -9.46 30.27
N GLN A 16 -32.44 -8.81 29.38
CA GLN A 16 -32.61 -8.86 27.93
C GLN A 16 -31.31 -9.37 27.19
N LYS A 17 -30.85 -10.55 27.59
CA LYS A 17 -29.55 -11.10 27.16
C LYS A 17 -29.34 -11.14 25.65
N GLY A 18 -30.33 -11.60 24.86
CA GLY A 18 -30.22 -11.71 23.41
C GLY A 18 -30.07 -10.34 22.71
N TYR A 19 -30.84 -9.35 23.13
CA TYR A 19 -30.74 -7.99 22.62
C TYR A 19 -29.40 -7.32 22.98
N ALA A 20 -29.01 -7.45 24.24
CA ALA A 20 -27.74 -6.90 24.70
C ALA A 20 -26.55 -7.53 23.94
N ALA A 21 -26.56 -8.87 23.76
CA ALA A 21 -25.51 -9.58 23.05
C ALA A 21 -25.39 -9.12 21.58
N ILE A 22 -26.48 -9.04 20.81
CA ILE A 22 -26.44 -8.60 19.41
C ILE A 22 -25.90 -7.17 19.31
N ASN A 23 -26.32 -6.27 20.19
CA ASN A 23 -25.86 -4.89 20.18
C ASN A 23 -24.38 -4.77 20.58
N ILE A 24 -23.97 -5.44 21.67
CA ILE A 24 -22.58 -5.40 22.15
C ILE A 24 -21.65 -6.03 21.12
N ILE A 25 -21.98 -7.20 20.55
CA ILE A 25 -21.16 -7.87 19.54
C ILE A 25 -21.08 -7.01 18.25
N GLY A 26 -22.22 -6.52 17.76
CA GLY A 26 -22.24 -5.69 16.54
C GLY A 26 -21.44 -4.40 16.69
N LEU A 27 -21.56 -3.73 17.85
CA LEU A 27 -20.75 -2.55 18.16
C LEU A 27 -19.28 -2.91 18.36
N ALA A 28 -18.97 -3.99 19.06
CA ALA A 28 -17.60 -4.43 19.30
C ALA A 28 -16.87 -4.74 17.99
N LEU A 29 -17.51 -5.43 17.05
CA LEU A 29 -16.95 -5.68 15.73
C LEU A 29 -16.71 -4.38 14.98
N GLY A 30 -17.68 -3.45 14.96
CA GLY A 30 -17.52 -2.17 14.29
C GLY A 30 -16.40 -1.30 14.90
N ILE A 31 -16.31 -1.25 16.23
CA ILE A 31 -15.26 -0.54 16.96
C ILE A 31 -13.89 -1.19 16.73
N SER A 32 -13.80 -2.53 16.71
CA SER A 32 -12.53 -3.25 16.46
C SER A 32 -11.98 -2.94 15.07
N VAL A 33 -12.84 -2.98 14.04
CA VAL A 33 -12.47 -2.61 12.67
C VAL A 33 -12.00 -1.16 12.61
N CYS A 34 -12.78 -0.25 13.20
CA CYS A 34 -12.43 1.16 13.26
C CYS A 34 -11.08 1.38 13.96
N ALA A 35 -10.83 0.71 15.08
CA ALA A 35 -9.58 0.83 15.84
C ALA A 35 -8.36 0.30 15.04
N LEU A 36 -8.47 -0.88 14.39
CA LEU A 36 -7.41 -1.44 13.56
C LEU A 36 -7.08 -0.55 12.36
N ILE A 37 -8.11 -0.06 11.66
CA ILE A 37 -7.91 0.88 10.54
C ILE A 37 -7.28 2.18 11.04
N THR A 38 -7.70 2.68 12.20
CA THR A 38 -7.14 3.93 12.73
C THR A 38 -5.70 3.76 13.15
N LEU A 39 -5.32 2.61 13.74
CA LEU A 39 -3.91 2.28 13.99
C LEU A 39 -3.10 2.32 12.70
N TYR A 40 -3.61 1.71 11.63
CA TYR A 40 -2.97 1.73 10.32
C TYR A 40 -2.84 3.16 9.77
N VAL A 41 -3.92 3.94 9.82
CA VAL A 41 -3.93 5.34 9.34
C VAL A 41 -2.96 6.21 10.14
N VAL A 42 -2.92 6.05 11.46
CA VAL A 42 -1.97 6.79 12.32
C VAL A 42 -0.53 6.39 12.00
N ASP A 43 -0.25 5.10 11.80
CA ASP A 43 1.08 4.62 11.41
C ASP A 43 1.50 5.25 10.06
N GLU A 44 0.62 5.24 9.04
CA GLU A 44 0.86 5.84 7.72
C GLU A 44 1.11 7.36 7.80
N LEU A 45 0.33 8.07 8.62
CA LEU A 45 0.44 9.53 8.78
C LEU A 45 1.64 9.96 9.64
N SER A 46 2.14 9.06 10.50
CA SER A 46 3.26 9.33 11.41
C SER A 46 4.63 8.95 10.85
N TYR A 47 4.69 8.55 9.58
CA TYR A 47 5.97 8.20 8.95
C TYR A 47 6.99 9.30 9.09
N ASP A 48 8.22 8.92 9.49
CA ASP A 48 9.38 9.80 9.70
C ASP A 48 9.20 10.93 10.73
N SER A 49 8.06 11.05 11.38
CA SER A 49 7.78 12.10 12.37
C SER A 49 8.52 11.88 13.71
N SER A 50 9.01 10.67 13.95
CA SER A 50 9.71 10.30 15.16
C SER A 50 11.15 10.84 15.25
N TYR A 51 11.72 11.34 14.16
CA TYR A 51 13.03 11.99 14.18
C TYR A 51 12.96 13.37 14.86
N PRO A 52 13.87 13.70 15.78
CA PRO A 52 13.81 14.95 16.54
C PRO A 52 13.83 16.24 15.68
N ASN A 53 14.40 16.15 14.47
CA ASN A 53 14.51 17.27 13.54
C ASN A 53 13.62 17.11 12.30
N ALA A 54 12.58 16.23 12.35
CA ALA A 54 11.76 15.89 11.18
C ALA A 54 11.16 17.09 10.46
N ASP A 55 10.78 18.13 11.19
CA ASP A 55 10.22 19.39 10.70
C ASP A 55 11.22 20.26 9.92
N ARG A 56 12.53 20.01 10.08
CA ARG A 56 13.63 20.76 9.48
C ARG A 56 14.45 19.96 8.46
N ILE A 57 14.12 18.69 8.28
CA ILE A 57 14.82 17.82 7.31
C ILE A 57 14.04 17.84 6.00
N TYR A 58 14.76 18.08 4.93
CA TYR A 58 14.23 18.11 3.58
C TYR A 58 15.08 17.26 2.65
N ARG A 59 14.45 16.45 1.79
CA ARG A 59 15.14 15.79 0.69
C ARG A 59 15.24 16.72 -0.51
N VAL A 60 16.33 16.62 -1.25
CA VAL A 60 16.49 17.33 -2.52
C VAL A 60 15.93 16.45 -3.63
N ASP A 61 14.87 16.91 -4.26
CA ASP A 61 14.22 16.23 -5.38
C ASP A 61 14.52 16.96 -6.68
N GLY A 62 14.70 16.20 -7.76
CA GLY A 62 14.93 16.73 -9.10
C GLY A 62 13.70 16.53 -9.99
N ASP A 63 13.33 17.57 -10.73
CA ASP A 63 12.32 17.51 -11.80
C ASP A 63 12.97 17.85 -13.13
N VAL A 64 12.92 16.92 -14.07
CA VAL A 64 13.46 17.09 -15.41
C VAL A 64 12.33 17.04 -16.42
N LYS A 65 12.25 18.04 -17.27
CA LYS A 65 11.43 18.02 -18.47
C LYS A 65 12.32 18.14 -19.69
N PHE A 66 12.25 17.13 -20.54
CA PHE A 66 13.04 17.10 -21.75
C PHE A 66 12.16 16.63 -22.91
N GLN A 67 12.06 17.47 -23.95
CA GLN A 67 11.27 17.20 -25.15
C GLN A 67 9.82 16.67 -24.88
N GLY A 68 9.13 17.33 -23.94
CA GLY A 68 7.76 17.02 -23.58
C GLY A 68 7.59 15.82 -22.62
N GLN A 69 8.66 15.09 -22.31
CA GLN A 69 8.65 14.10 -21.22
C GLN A 69 9.04 14.77 -19.90
N THR A 70 8.30 14.46 -18.86
CA THR A 70 8.61 14.92 -17.50
C THR A 70 8.81 13.72 -16.59
N PHE A 71 9.88 13.73 -15.81
CA PHE A 71 10.14 12.75 -14.77
C PHE A 71 10.72 13.42 -13.52
N SER A 72 10.25 12.95 -12.38
CA SER A 72 10.70 13.42 -11.08
C SER A 72 11.58 12.36 -10.44
N MET A 73 12.59 12.75 -9.70
CA MET A 73 13.54 11.84 -9.08
C MET A 73 13.84 12.26 -7.63
N ALA A 74 14.05 11.27 -6.78
CA ALA A 74 14.40 11.45 -5.37
C ALA A 74 15.91 11.51 -5.15
N VAL A 75 16.65 11.89 -6.17
CA VAL A 75 18.13 11.90 -6.19
C VAL A 75 18.68 13.20 -6.77
N ALA A 76 19.89 13.52 -6.35
CA ALA A 76 20.64 14.70 -6.74
C ALA A 76 22.08 14.33 -7.15
N PRO A 77 22.85 15.26 -7.75
CA PRO A 77 24.25 15.02 -8.11
C PRO A 77 25.16 14.84 -6.89
N PRO A 78 26.27 14.08 -7.02
CA PRO A 78 27.22 13.85 -5.93
C PRO A 78 27.71 15.11 -5.24
N PRO A 79 28.11 16.20 -5.96
CA PRO A 79 28.67 17.40 -5.33
C PRO A 79 27.60 18.32 -4.69
N MET A 80 26.32 18.09 -4.89
CA MET A 80 25.27 19.01 -4.43
C MET A 80 25.28 19.20 -2.91
N ALA A 81 25.33 18.12 -2.12
CA ALA A 81 25.33 18.23 -0.67
C ALA A 81 26.52 18.98 -0.11
N PRO A 82 27.80 18.64 -0.41
CA PRO A 82 28.95 19.33 0.14
C PRO A 82 29.06 20.78 -0.35
N THR A 83 28.71 21.05 -1.60
CA THR A 83 28.74 22.41 -2.17
C THR A 83 27.72 23.32 -1.53
N LEU A 84 26.43 22.88 -1.49
CA LEU A 84 25.35 23.73 -0.98
C LEU A 84 25.43 23.91 0.54
N LYS A 85 25.91 22.93 1.28
CA LYS A 85 26.24 23.12 2.71
C LYS A 85 27.23 24.26 2.95
N THR A 86 28.16 24.46 2.02
CA THR A 86 29.15 25.53 2.14
C THR A 86 28.63 26.88 1.65
N GLU A 87 27.84 26.89 0.57
CA GLU A 87 27.34 28.10 -0.08
C GLU A 87 26.06 28.68 0.55
N PHE A 88 25.21 27.82 1.14
CA PHE A 88 23.93 28.23 1.67
C PHE A 88 23.97 28.26 3.20
N PRO A 89 24.05 29.45 3.80
CA PRO A 89 24.14 29.60 5.26
C PRO A 89 22.89 29.10 6.00
N GLU A 90 21.79 28.87 5.30
CA GLU A 90 20.53 28.31 5.82
C GLU A 90 20.65 26.81 6.14
N ILE A 91 21.57 26.10 5.47
CA ILE A 91 21.79 24.67 5.69
C ILE A 91 22.69 24.47 6.91
N GLU A 92 22.18 23.79 7.92
CA GLU A 92 22.91 23.42 9.11
C GLU A 92 23.82 22.21 8.85
N ASP A 93 23.28 21.18 8.22
CA ASP A 93 24.02 19.97 7.83
C ASP A 93 23.40 19.31 6.58
N ALA A 94 24.16 18.38 5.96
CA ALA A 94 23.73 17.68 4.77
C ALA A 94 24.22 16.22 4.78
N VAL A 95 23.40 15.29 4.30
CA VAL A 95 23.75 13.87 4.21
C VAL A 95 23.33 13.28 2.88
N ARG A 96 24.18 12.41 2.35
CA ARG A 96 23.92 11.63 1.13
C ARG A 96 23.84 10.15 1.45
N PHE A 97 22.98 9.46 0.70
CA PHE A 97 22.96 8.01 0.61
C PHE A 97 23.21 7.57 -0.83
N ARG A 98 23.91 6.44 -0.98
CA ARG A 98 24.22 5.86 -2.29
C ARG A 98 24.29 4.34 -2.22
N GLY A 99 23.81 3.68 -3.29
CA GLY A 99 24.01 2.25 -3.45
C GLY A 99 23.20 1.44 -2.46
N LEU A 100 21.91 1.78 -2.27
CA LEU A 100 20.99 0.88 -1.56
C LEU A 100 20.94 -0.44 -2.32
N GLY A 101 21.20 -1.55 -1.63
CA GLY A 101 21.19 -2.85 -2.29
C GLY A 101 21.43 -4.01 -1.35
N VAL A 102 21.49 -5.16 -1.98
CA VAL A 102 21.73 -6.44 -1.32
C VAL A 102 23.22 -6.71 -1.23
N TRP A 103 23.67 -7.02 -0.04
CA TRP A 103 25.07 -7.35 0.23
C TRP A 103 25.18 -8.66 0.95
N ASN A 104 26.22 -9.45 0.60
CA ASN A 104 26.61 -10.62 1.36
C ASN A 104 27.81 -10.26 2.23
N PHE A 105 27.66 -10.40 3.56
CA PHE A 105 28.76 -10.20 4.48
C PHE A 105 29.21 -11.52 5.06
N THR A 106 30.52 -11.78 5.04
CA THR A 106 31.16 -12.98 5.60
C THR A 106 31.92 -12.62 6.85
N VAL A 107 31.70 -13.38 7.93
CA VAL A 107 32.45 -13.31 9.20
C VAL A 107 32.85 -14.74 9.57
N GLY A 108 34.18 -15.03 9.59
CA GLY A 108 34.66 -16.40 9.68
C GLY A 108 34.15 -17.27 8.53
N ASP A 109 33.50 -18.38 8.87
CA ASP A 109 32.94 -19.30 7.87
C ASP A 109 31.46 -19.03 7.54
N LYS A 110 30.85 -17.99 8.14
CA LYS A 110 29.43 -17.68 7.97
C LYS A 110 29.23 -16.50 7.04
N THR A 111 28.40 -16.70 6.01
CA THR A 111 27.97 -15.64 5.10
C THR A 111 26.48 -15.44 5.26
N PHE A 112 26.06 -14.18 5.41
CA PHE A 112 24.66 -13.77 5.48
C PHE A 112 24.36 -12.69 4.44
N ARG A 113 23.17 -12.73 3.90
CA ARG A 113 22.62 -11.71 3.00
C ARG A 113 21.94 -10.62 3.80
N GLU A 114 22.25 -9.36 3.45
CA GLU A 114 21.64 -8.16 4.00
C GLU A 114 21.08 -7.30 2.88
N GLU A 115 19.79 -6.98 2.96
CA GLU A 115 19.07 -6.31 1.86
C GLU A 115 19.02 -4.77 2.00
N ARG A 116 19.48 -4.25 3.14
CA ARG A 116 19.27 -2.84 3.52
C ARG A 116 20.58 -2.17 3.83
N VAL A 117 21.51 -2.28 2.88
CA VAL A 117 22.89 -1.75 3.00
C VAL A 117 23.00 -0.51 2.13
N THR A 118 23.59 0.56 2.66
CA THR A 118 23.85 1.79 1.92
C THR A 118 25.15 2.44 2.35
N PHE A 119 25.76 3.23 1.46
CA PHE A 119 26.82 4.16 1.81
C PHE A 119 26.21 5.45 2.34
N SER A 120 26.78 6.01 3.41
CA SER A 120 26.27 7.21 4.06
C SER A 120 27.40 8.13 4.50
N ASP A 121 27.14 9.44 4.43
CA ASP A 121 28.01 10.46 5.03
C ASP A 121 27.91 10.39 6.57
N PRO A 122 28.99 10.80 7.32
CA PRO A 122 29.00 10.81 8.79
C PRO A 122 27.92 11.70 9.41
N SER A 123 27.47 12.72 8.70
CA SER A 123 26.41 13.66 9.09
C SER A 123 25.04 13.01 9.29
N PHE A 124 24.87 11.75 8.89
CA PHE A 124 23.65 10.97 9.15
C PHE A 124 23.22 11.04 10.62
N PHE A 125 24.16 10.86 11.53
CA PHE A 125 23.87 10.87 12.97
C PHE A 125 23.45 12.25 13.49
N ASN A 126 23.94 13.32 12.88
CA ASN A 126 23.54 14.69 13.23
C ASN A 126 22.18 15.03 12.63
N VAL A 127 21.98 14.77 11.33
CA VAL A 127 20.76 15.12 10.61
C VAL A 127 19.55 14.39 11.19
N PHE A 128 19.65 13.07 11.33
CA PHE A 128 18.53 12.23 11.82
C PHE A 128 18.56 11.99 13.34
N SER A 129 19.61 12.49 14.04
CA SER A 129 19.74 12.34 15.49
C SER A 129 19.65 10.89 15.97
N VAL A 130 20.19 9.94 15.17
CA VAL A 130 20.21 8.53 15.49
C VAL A 130 21.23 8.23 16.58
N GLN A 131 20.86 7.45 17.58
CA GLN A 131 21.72 7.09 18.70
C GLN A 131 22.56 5.85 18.39
N THR A 132 23.83 5.87 18.78
CA THR A 132 24.69 4.67 18.84
C THR A 132 24.70 4.09 20.25
N THR A 133 24.64 2.77 20.33
CA THR A 133 24.71 2.03 21.61
C THR A 133 26.13 1.61 21.94
N LEU A 134 26.95 1.37 20.92
CA LEU A 134 28.38 1.08 21.06
C LEU A 134 29.17 1.87 20.02
N GLY A 135 30.36 2.37 20.39
CA GLY A 135 31.22 3.14 19.51
C GLY A 135 30.70 4.55 19.20
N ASN A 136 31.27 5.18 18.17
CA ASN A 136 30.88 6.51 17.71
C ASN A 136 30.56 6.44 16.20
N GLY A 137 29.30 6.61 15.84
CA GLY A 137 28.85 6.49 14.46
C GLY A 137 29.43 7.55 13.52
N VAL A 138 29.57 8.81 13.98
CA VAL A 138 30.17 9.88 13.19
C VAL A 138 31.65 9.57 12.89
N GLN A 139 32.39 9.12 13.90
CA GLN A 139 33.78 8.74 13.72
C GLN A 139 33.95 7.53 12.80
N ALA A 140 33.05 6.52 12.97
CA ALA A 140 33.04 5.33 12.14
C ALA A 140 32.83 5.69 10.67
N LEU A 141 31.80 6.47 10.32
CA LEU A 141 31.52 6.82 8.93
C LEU A 141 32.52 7.87 8.34
N SER A 142 33.36 8.45 9.15
CA SER A 142 34.43 9.36 8.68
C SER A 142 35.66 8.62 8.15
N GLN A 143 35.82 7.34 8.46
CA GLN A 143 36.98 6.54 8.05
C GLN A 143 36.60 5.64 6.85
N PRO A 144 37.50 5.44 5.88
CA PRO A 144 37.27 4.50 4.80
C PRO A 144 37.24 3.06 5.33
N GLU A 145 36.48 2.20 4.62
CA GLU A 145 36.35 0.77 4.93
C GLU A 145 35.84 0.47 6.35
N THR A 146 35.01 1.38 6.86
CA THR A 146 34.31 1.20 8.13
C THR A 146 32.80 1.15 7.89
N MET A 147 32.10 0.54 8.84
CA MET A 147 30.65 0.42 8.81
C MET A 147 30.03 0.61 10.18
N VAL A 148 28.74 0.93 10.17
CA VAL A 148 27.86 0.93 11.34
C VAL A 148 26.75 -0.06 11.08
N ILE A 149 26.43 -0.90 12.07
CA ILE A 149 25.40 -1.94 12.00
C ILE A 149 24.36 -1.73 13.10
N THR A 150 23.15 -2.26 12.90
CA THR A 150 22.11 -2.24 13.94
C THR A 150 22.42 -3.26 15.06
N GLU A 151 21.79 -3.07 16.25
CA GLU A 151 21.89 -4.02 17.36
C GLU A 151 21.49 -5.45 16.99
N GLU A 152 20.46 -5.57 16.13
CA GLU A 152 19.97 -6.87 15.65
C GLU A 152 21.07 -7.59 14.83
N LEU A 153 21.72 -6.85 13.93
CA LEU A 153 22.80 -7.41 13.12
C LEU A 153 24.05 -7.70 13.98
N ALA A 154 24.38 -6.85 14.92
CA ALA A 154 25.47 -7.11 15.87
C ALA A 154 25.25 -8.44 16.59
N LYS A 155 24.03 -8.68 17.08
CA LYS A 155 23.66 -9.94 17.72
C LYS A 155 23.68 -11.13 16.75
N LYS A 156 23.20 -10.94 15.51
CA LYS A 156 23.14 -11.97 14.46
C LYS A 156 24.54 -12.51 14.10
N TYR A 157 25.51 -11.59 13.93
CA TYR A 157 26.86 -11.92 13.49
C TYR A 157 27.83 -12.30 14.61
N PHE A 158 27.70 -11.63 15.75
CA PHE A 158 28.70 -11.72 16.85
C PHE A 158 28.13 -12.27 18.16
N GLY A 159 26.84 -12.53 18.24
CA GLY A 159 26.15 -13.01 19.43
C GLY A 159 26.25 -12.01 20.60
N SER A 160 26.91 -12.38 21.69
CA SER A 160 27.16 -11.52 22.86
C SER A 160 28.52 -10.84 22.86
N GLU A 161 29.35 -11.09 21.83
CA GLU A 161 30.68 -10.51 21.77
C GLU A 161 30.61 -9.03 21.31
N ASN A 162 31.59 -8.22 21.76
CA ASN A 162 31.72 -6.85 21.32
C ASN A 162 32.06 -6.81 19.79
N PRO A 163 31.21 -6.23 18.93
CA PRO A 163 31.43 -6.17 17.50
C PRO A 163 32.45 -5.09 17.08
N ILE A 164 32.76 -4.11 17.96
CA ILE A 164 33.64 -2.99 17.60
C ILE A 164 35.06 -3.46 17.29
N GLY A 165 35.57 -3.02 16.13
CA GLY A 165 36.87 -3.41 15.62
C GLY A 165 36.91 -4.74 14.88
N LYS A 166 35.82 -5.53 14.89
CA LYS A 166 35.71 -6.76 14.09
C LYS A 166 35.52 -6.45 12.63
N GLN A 167 35.98 -7.34 11.78
CA GLN A 167 35.92 -7.19 10.32
C GLN A 167 34.85 -8.08 9.70
N MET A 168 34.14 -7.55 8.72
CA MET A 168 33.18 -8.24 7.87
C MET A 168 33.58 -8.09 6.40
N LYS A 169 33.68 -9.21 5.67
CA LYS A 169 34.03 -9.19 4.25
C LYS A 169 32.77 -8.98 3.41
N GLY A 170 32.76 -7.93 2.60
CA GLY A 170 31.64 -7.63 1.67
C GLY A 170 31.76 -8.35 0.33
N ASN A 171 30.70 -8.26 -0.52
CA ASN A 171 30.67 -8.90 -1.87
C ASN A 171 31.78 -8.39 -2.79
N ASN A 172 32.23 -7.15 -2.63
CA ASN A 172 33.32 -6.57 -3.41
C ASN A 172 34.73 -7.06 -2.96
N ASN A 173 34.79 -8.11 -2.16
CA ASN A 173 36.00 -8.67 -1.53
C ASN A 173 36.75 -7.73 -0.59
N LYS A 174 36.18 -6.53 -0.27
CA LYS A 174 36.77 -5.62 0.71
C LYS A 174 36.40 -5.99 2.13
N MET A 175 37.30 -5.70 3.05
CA MET A 175 37.07 -5.86 4.49
C MET A 175 36.55 -4.54 5.06
N TYR A 176 35.46 -4.62 5.80
CA TYR A 176 34.84 -3.48 6.48
C TYR A 176 34.91 -3.68 7.98
N THR A 177 35.43 -2.69 8.70
CA THR A 177 35.56 -2.73 10.16
C THR A 177 34.30 -2.17 10.79
N VAL A 178 33.69 -2.89 11.72
CA VAL A 178 32.55 -2.39 12.51
C VAL A 178 33.07 -1.31 13.48
N GLY A 179 32.73 -0.04 13.21
CA GLY A 179 33.16 1.09 14.02
C GLY A 179 32.12 1.55 15.06
N ALA A 180 30.84 1.22 14.84
CA ALA A 180 29.77 1.53 15.79
C ALA A 180 28.58 0.60 15.62
N VAL A 181 27.74 0.53 16.67
CA VAL A 181 26.44 -0.12 16.66
C VAL A 181 25.38 0.95 16.90
N MET A 182 24.38 1.02 16.04
CA MET A 182 23.27 1.95 16.16
C MET A 182 21.97 1.27 16.60
N LYS A 183 21.10 2.01 17.27
CA LYS A 183 19.74 1.56 17.53
C LYS A 183 19.01 1.28 16.21
N ARG A 184 18.06 0.34 16.24
CA ARG A 184 17.16 0.11 15.12
C ARG A 184 16.44 1.41 14.77
N LEU A 185 16.38 1.72 13.48
CA LEU A 185 15.57 2.83 12.97
C LEU A 185 14.07 2.55 13.19
N PRO A 186 13.25 3.59 13.33
CA PRO A 186 11.81 3.41 13.50
C PRO A 186 11.20 2.58 12.37
N SER A 187 10.26 1.69 12.69
CA SER A 187 9.59 0.85 11.68
C SER A 187 8.74 1.66 10.69
N ASN A 188 8.26 2.83 11.13
CA ASN A 188 7.55 3.81 10.31
C ASN A 188 8.50 4.89 9.77
N SER A 189 9.62 4.48 9.23
CA SER A 189 10.56 5.36 8.52
C SER A 189 10.80 4.89 7.09
N HIS A 190 10.99 5.84 6.18
CA HIS A 190 11.37 5.55 4.79
C HIS A 190 12.84 5.13 4.66
N LEU A 191 13.64 5.23 5.75
CA LEU A 191 15.04 4.79 5.81
C LEU A 191 15.10 3.36 6.39
N PRO A 192 15.22 2.30 5.55
CA PRO A 192 15.17 0.93 6.04
C PRO A 192 16.53 0.38 6.48
N PHE A 193 17.55 1.21 6.64
CA PHE A 193 18.95 0.79 6.74
C PHE A 193 19.25 -0.05 7.96
N THR A 194 19.92 -1.18 7.74
CA THR A 194 20.50 -2.05 8.79
C THR A 194 22.01 -1.98 8.83
N VAL A 195 22.66 -1.61 7.71
CA VAL A 195 24.09 -1.40 7.59
C VAL A 195 24.34 -0.07 6.88
N LEU A 196 25.18 0.77 7.48
CA LEU A 196 25.72 1.98 6.88
C LEU A 196 27.21 1.79 6.66
N ILE A 197 27.66 1.89 5.42
CA ILE A 197 29.09 1.90 5.06
C ILE A 197 29.53 3.34 4.87
N SER A 198 30.74 3.66 5.30
CA SER A 198 31.29 5.01 5.12
C SER A 198 31.26 5.42 3.65
N MET A 199 30.70 6.60 3.35
CA MET A 199 30.65 7.18 2.02
C MET A 199 32.06 7.36 1.40
N THR A 200 33.08 7.56 2.22
CA THR A 200 34.47 7.69 1.76
C THR A 200 34.98 6.40 1.10
N SER A 201 34.34 5.27 1.32
CA SER A 201 34.68 4.00 0.67
C SER A 201 34.06 3.84 -0.71
N TYR A 202 33.12 4.71 -1.08
CA TYR A 202 32.45 4.66 -2.38
C TYR A 202 33.29 5.41 -3.43
N PRO A 203 33.62 4.79 -4.59
CA PRO A 203 34.55 5.37 -5.56
C PRO A 203 34.14 6.77 -6.02
N ASP A 204 32.86 6.98 -6.33
CA ASP A 204 32.35 8.24 -6.87
C ASP A 204 31.96 9.27 -5.82
N SER A 205 32.27 9.00 -4.53
CA SER A 205 31.86 9.89 -3.41
C SER A 205 32.43 11.31 -3.53
N LYS A 206 33.54 11.46 -4.22
CA LYS A 206 34.25 12.75 -4.48
C LYS A 206 34.06 13.25 -5.91
N SER A 207 33.14 12.67 -6.68
CA SER A 207 32.85 13.09 -8.04
C SER A 207 32.40 14.55 -8.06
N THR A 208 32.90 15.29 -9.04
CA THR A 208 32.53 16.69 -9.31
C THR A 208 31.50 16.80 -10.43
N GLU A 209 30.96 15.69 -10.90
CA GLU A 209 29.96 15.63 -11.97
C GLU A 209 28.60 16.09 -11.48
N TRP A 210 28.00 17.09 -12.16
CA TRP A 210 26.71 17.66 -11.81
C TRP A 210 25.52 17.11 -12.63
N THR A 211 25.78 16.27 -13.62
CA THR A 211 24.73 15.70 -14.47
C THR A 211 24.26 14.32 -14.03
N GLY A 212 25.06 13.63 -13.21
CA GLY A 212 24.75 12.31 -12.69
C GLY A 212 23.87 12.35 -11.43
N ASN A 213 22.57 12.20 -11.57
CA ASN A 213 21.64 12.19 -10.43
C ASN A 213 21.50 10.79 -9.85
N ASN A 214 22.22 10.49 -8.78
CA ASN A 214 22.29 9.14 -8.22
C ASN A 214 22.54 9.07 -6.71
N TYR A 215 22.40 10.19 -5.98
CA TYR A 215 22.53 10.29 -4.53
C TYR A 215 21.22 10.80 -3.92
N ASN A 216 20.62 10.03 -3.01
CA ASN A 216 19.54 10.56 -2.18
C ASN A 216 20.15 11.55 -1.18
N THR A 217 19.82 12.82 -1.34
CA THR A 217 20.43 13.94 -0.62
C THR A 217 19.43 14.60 0.30
N TYR A 218 19.81 14.81 1.57
CA TYR A 218 18.97 15.45 2.58
C TYR A 218 19.70 16.62 3.20
N PHE A 219 18.96 17.70 3.44
CA PHE A 219 19.43 18.89 4.15
C PHE A 219 18.69 19.03 5.48
N LEU A 220 19.46 19.33 6.52
CA LEU A 220 18.94 19.85 7.78
C LEU A 220 19.03 21.37 7.72
N LEU A 221 17.89 22.04 7.74
CA LEU A 221 17.85 23.49 7.78
C LEU A 221 18.01 24.03 9.20
N LYS A 222 18.61 25.21 9.34
CA LYS A 222 18.69 25.92 10.61
C LYS A 222 17.31 26.27 11.15
N LYS A 223 17.16 26.38 12.44
CA LYS A 223 15.90 26.75 13.10
C LYS A 223 15.38 28.09 12.60
N GLY A 224 14.10 28.12 12.22
CA GLY A 224 13.43 29.34 11.76
C GLY A 224 13.67 29.70 10.30
N VAL A 225 14.40 28.90 9.53
CA VAL A 225 14.58 29.09 8.09
C VAL A 225 13.30 28.65 7.35
N ASN A 226 12.84 29.50 6.43
CA ASN A 226 11.77 29.12 5.52
C ASN A 226 12.36 28.31 4.34
N PRO A 227 11.91 27.06 4.07
CA PRO A 227 12.43 26.26 2.98
C PRO A 227 12.27 26.91 1.60
N ALA A 228 11.25 27.75 1.40
CA ALA A 228 11.06 28.47 0.15
C ALA A 228 12.22 29.45 -0.18
N ASP A 229 12.93 29.96 0.83
CA ASP A 229 14.08 30.84 0.62
C ASP A 229 15.29 30.06 0.07
N VAL A 230 15.41 28.78 0.43
CA VAL A 230 16.42 27.87 -0.12
C VAL A 230 16.02 27.42 -1.53
N ASP A 231 14.74 27.07 -1.74
CA ASP A 231 14.21 26.67 -3.05
C ASP A 231 14.44 27.78 -4.10
N ALA A 232 14.28 29.04 -3.72
CA ALA A 232 14.49 30.18 -4.61
C ALA A 232 15.93 30.29 -5.13
N LYS A 233 16.92 29.62 -4.50
CA LYS A 233 18.33 29.63 -4.89
C LYS A 233 18.70 28.53 -5.87
N PHE A 234 17.92 27.45 -5.97
CA PHE A 234 18.23 26.34 -6.88
C PHE A 234 18.35 26.74 -8.36
N PRO A 235 17.54 27.64 -8.92
CA PRO A 235 17.72 28.06 -10.31
C PRO A 235 19.10 28.66 -10.58
N ALA A 236 19.65 29.42 -9.64
CA ALA A 236 21.02 29.97 -9.75
C ALA A 236 22.07 28.85 -9.65
N THR A 237 21.88 27.87 -8.76
CA THR A 237 22.72 26.68 -8.63
C THR A 237 22.76 25.88 -9.92
N VAL A 238 21.57 25.61 -10.52
CA VAL A 238 21.48 24.90 -11.80
C VAL A 238 22.24 25.65 -12.90
N ARG A 239 22.04 26.97 -12.99
CA ARG A 239 22.76 27.80 -13.97
C ARG A 239 24.27 27.82 -13.76
N LYS A 240 24.71 27.83 -12.51
CA LYS A 240 26.15 27.92 -12.16
C LYS A 240 26.89 26.61 -12.39
N TYR A 241 26.29 25.49 -11.99
CA TYR A 241 27.00 24.21 -11.91
C TYR A 241 26.52 23.17 -12.94
N ILE A 242 25.24 23.13 -13.26
CA ILE A 242 24.65 22.08 -14.10
C ILE A 242 24.60 22.50 -15.58
N ALA A 243 24.24 23.76 -15.83
CA ALA A 243 24.09 24.26 -17.20
C ALA A 243 25.38 24.10 -18.03
N PRO A 244 26.60 24.39 -17.54
CA PRO A 244 27.83 24.20 -18.33
C PRO A 244 28.07 22.73 -18.70
N ASP A 245 27.76 21.79 -17.82
CA ASP A 245 27.88 20.37 -18.09
C ASP A 245 26.85 19.91 -19.10
N LEU A 246 25.60 20.38 -18.99
CA LEU A 246 24.55 20.09 -19.95
C LEU A 246 24.89 20.65 -21.35
N GLU A 247 25.37 21.86 -21.43
CA GLU A 247 25.79 22.48 -22.71
C GLU A 247 26.91 21.67 -23.38
N ARG A 248 27.87 21.20 -22.60
CA ARG A 248 28.95 20.33 -23.10
C ARG A 248 28.44 18.99 -23.61
N VAL A 249 27.46 18.37 -22.93
CA VAL A 249 26.95 17.05 -23.28
C VAL A 249 25.94 17.13 -24.42
N LEU A 250 25.03 18.11 -24.38
CA LEU A 250 23.96 18.26 -25.34
C LEU A 250 24.31 19.08 -26.58
N HIS A 251 25.44 19.85 -26.54
CA HIS A 251 25.84 20.79 -27.57
C HIS A 251 24.77 21.87 -27.86
N ILE A 252 23.94 22.19 -26.88
CA ILE A 252 22.86 23.18 -26.96
C ILE A 252 23.01 24.10 -25.74
N SER A 253 22.87 25.43 -25.93
CA SER A 253 22.94 26.35 -24.80
C SER A 253 21.77 26.14 -23.84
N TYR A 254 22.01 26.32 -22.57
CA TYR A 254 20.97 26.15 -21.52
C TYR A 254 19.76 27.06 -21.76
N ASP A 255 19.99 28.29 -22.27
CA ASP A 255 18.89 29.20 -22.61
C ASP A 255 18.08 28.70 -23.81
N ALA A 256 18.69 28.04 -24.78
CA ALA A 256 17.95 27.38 -25.89
C ALA A 256 17.16 26.18 -25.38
N LEU A 257 17.70 25.41 -24.45
CA LEU A 257 17.01 24.32 -23.79
C LEU A 257 15.76 24.81 -23.03
N LEU A 258 15.86 25.91 -22.27
CA LEU A 258 14.72 26.52 -21.59
C LEU A 258 13.65 27.03 -22.57
N LYS A 259 14.07 27.68 -23.72
CA LYS A 259 13.15 28.12 -24.77
C LYS A 259 12.39 26.97 -25.43
N SER A 260 12.97 25.79 -25.51
CA SER A 260 12.27 24.58 -26.01
C SER A 260 11.22 24.03 -25.03
N GLY A 261 11.05 24.65 -23.87
CA GLY A 261 10.19 24.16 -22.80
C GLY A 261 10.78 23.02 -21.98
N SER A 262 12.07 22.72 -22.20
CA SER A 262 12.83 21.74 -21.41
C SER A 262 13.43 22.45 -20.18
N TYR A 263 13.54 21.71 -19.06
CA TYR A 263 14.15 22.26 -17.84
C TYR A 263 14.70 21.16 -16.94
N MET A 264 15.63 21.54 -16.09
CA MET A 264 16.04 20.77 -14.93
C MET A 264 15.90 21.64 -13.68
N ARG A 265 15.18 21.16 -12.68
CA ARG A 265 14.86 21.90 -11.45
C ARG A 265 15.12 21.02 -10.26
N TYR A 266 15.50 21.62 -9.16
CA TYR A 266 15.58 20.96 -7.86
C TYR A 266 14.71 21.73 -6.87
N SER A 267 14.17 21.01 -5.89
CA SER A 267 13.35 21.54 -4.82
C SER A 267 13.54 20.76 -3.54
N LEU A 268 13.21 21.39 -2.42
CA LEU A 268 13.19 20.74 -1.12
C LEU A 268 11.85 20.03 -0.90
N PHE A 269 11.91 18.76 -0.54
CA PHE A 269 10.74 17.97 -0.25
C PHE A 269 10.73 17.59 1.24
N PRO A 270 9.67 17.95 2.03
CA PRO A 270 9.66 17.71 3.48
C PRO A 270 9.79 16.23 3.80
N LEU A 271 10.60 15.88 4.80
CA LEU A 271 10.84 14.51 5.24
C LEU A 271 9.52 13.77 5.53
N THR A 272 8.63 14.37 6.32
CA THR A 272 7.35 13.79 6.73
C THR A 272 6.34 13.63 5.60
N SER A 273 6.60 14.21 4.42
CA SER A 273 5.76 14.09 3.23
C SER A 273 6.24 12.98 2.27
N ILE A 274 7.46 12.46 2.44
CA ILE A 274 8.04 11.50 1.51
C ILE A 274 7.15 10.27 1.36
N HIS A 275 6.77 9.66 2.46
CA HIS A 275 6.04 8.40 2.43
C HIS A 275 4.71 8.46 1.67
N LEU A 276 3.90 9.50 1.84
CA LEU A 276 2.55 9.57 1.29
C LEU A 276 2.44 10.35 -0.03
N TYR A 277 3.40 11.22 -0.35
CA TYR A 277 3.28 12.15 -1.47
C TYR A 277 4.40 12.03 -2.52
N SER A 278 5.39 11.14 -2.32
CA SER A 278 6.53 10.97 -3.21
C SER A 278 6.42 9.79 -4.19
N GLY A 279 5.34 9.04 -4.17
CA GLY A 279 5.19 7.71 -4.78
C GLY A 279 5.45 7.56 -6.29
N ASN A 280 5.65 8.64 -7.04
CA ASN A 280 5.91 8.59 -8.49
C ASN A 280 7.32 9.02 -8.88
N LYS A 281 8.22 9.22 -7.89
CA LYS A 281 9.59 9.66 -8.15
C LYS A 281 10.51 8.48 -8.39
N LEU A 282 11.50 8.69 -9.24
CA LEU A 282 12.54 7.69 -9.52
C LEU A 282 13.54 7.61 -8.36
N ALA A 283 14.10 6.43 -8.13
CA ALA A 283 15.17 6.18 -7.15
C ALA A 283 14.77 6.51 -5.70
N GLU A 284 13.54 6.18 -5.32
CA GLU A 284 13.11 6.18 -3.92
C GLU A 284 13.89 5.15 -3.11
N ILE A 285 14.17 5.45 -1.83
CA ILE A 285 14.91 4.55 -0.93
C ILE A 285 14.05 3.34 -0.53
N SER A 286 12.75 3.56 -0.34
CA SER A 286 11.80 2.50 0.04
C SER A 286 10.48 2.67 -0.71
N PRO A 287 9.68 1.61 -0.83
CA PRO A 287 8.33 1.72 -1.38
C PRO A 287 7.49 2.72 -0.58
N ASN A 288 6.80 3.60 -1.30
CA ASN A 288 5.96 4.63 -0.71
C ASN A 288 4.52 4.14 -0.49
N GLY A 289 3.86 4.71 0.51
CA GLY A 289 2.42 4.66 0.69
C GLY A 289 1.70 5.62 -0.26
N SER A 290 0.40 5.79 -0.04
CA SER A 290 -0.41 6.76 -0.80
C SER A 290 -1.48 7.36 0.09
N MET A 291 -1.58 8.69 0.08
CA MET A 291 -2.64 9.41 0.79
C MET A 291 -4.04 9.00 0.33
N GLN A 292 -4.18 8.58 -0.93
CA GLN A 292 -5.44 8.06 -1.45
C GLN A 292 -5.90 6.81 -0.69
N TYR A 293 -4.99 5.88 -0.40
CA TYR A 293 -5.32 4.69 0.39
C TYR A 293 -5.64 5.01 1.83
N VAL A 294 -4.93 5.96 2.44
CA VAL A 294 -5.24 6.47 3.79
C VAL A 294 -6.68 6.99 3.86
N LEU A 295 -7.10 7.78 2.86
CA LEU A 295 -8.46 8.32 2.77
C LEU A 295 -9.51 7.22 2.52
N ILE A 296 -9.21 6.23 1.67
CA ILE A 296 -10.09 5.09 1.44
C ILE A 296 -10.30 4.32 2.75
N PHE A 297 -9.23 3.99 3.46
CA PHE A 297 -9.33 3.28 4.75
C PHE A 297 -10.06 4.09 5.81
N ALA A 298 -9.79 5.38 5.94
CA ALA A 298 -10.53 6.26 6.84
C ALA A 298 -12.03 6.28 6.51
N GLY A 299 -12.39 6.33 5.22
CA GLY A 299 -13.78 6.22 4.75
C GLY A 299 -14.41 4.89 5.11
N VAL A 300 -13.69 3.78 4.94
CA VAL A 300 -14.15 2.43 5.33
C VAL A 300 -14.41 2.35 6.83
N ALA A 301 -13.47 2.85 7.66
CA ALA A 301 -13.63 2.90 9.12
C ALA A 301 -14.89 3.66 9.51
N ALA A 302 -15.08 4.84 8.91
CA ALA A 302 -16.28 5.68 9.15
C ALA A 302 -17.58 4.95 8.74
N PHE A 303 -17.60 4.28 7.59
CA PHE A 303 -18.77 3.53 7.12
C PHE A 303 -19.06 2.32 8.02
N VAL A 304 -18.05 1.53 8.41
CA VAL A 304 -18.26 0.38 9.29
C VAL A 304 -18.77 0.81 10.65
N LEU A 305 -18.21 1.89 11.21
CA LEU A 305 -18.68 2.47 12.47
C LEU A 305 -20.12 3.00 12.35
N LEU A 306 -20.43 3.69 11.26
CA LEU A 306 -21.79 4.17 10.98
C LEU A 306 -22.78 3.00 10.91
N ILE A 307 -22.44 1.91 10.19
CA ILE A 307 -23.28 0.71 10.08
C ILE A 307 -23.53 0.12 11.48
N ALA A 308 -22.49 0.03 12.34
CA ALA A 308 -22.61 -0.50 13.69
C ALA A 308 -23.50 0.41 14.59
N CYS A 309 -23.34 1.72 14.52
CA CYS A 309 -24.17 2.68 15.24
C CYS A 309 -25.63 2.68 14.76
N VAL A 310 -25.85 2.64 13.44
CA VAL A 310 -27.19 2.55 12.83
C VAL A 310 -27.87 1.26 13.24
N ASN A 311 -27.15 0.14 13.26
CA ASN A 311 -27.67 -1.13 13.73
C ASN A 311 -28.16 -1.03 15.18
N PHE A 312 -27.31 -0.46 16.06
CA PHE A 312 -27.71 -0.23 17.47
C PHE A 312 -28.96 0.67 17.58
N MET A 313 -28.99 1.78 16.83
CA MET A 313 -30.15 2.68 16.82
C MET A 313 -31.44 1.96 16.35
N ASN A 314 -31.34 1.17 15.29
CA ASN A 314 -32.46 0.42 14.74
C ASN A 314 -33.06 -0.55 15.78
N LEU A 315 -32.20 -1.32 16.45
CA LEU A 315 -32.61 -2.29 17.46
C LEU A 315 -33.14 -1.61 18.74
N SER A 316 -32.51 -0.53 19.18
CA SER A 316 -32.95 0.26 20.34
C SER A 316 -34.31 0.90 20.10
N THR A 317 -34.51 1.48 18.90
CA THR A 317 -35.76 2.12 18.52
C THR A 317 -36.90 1.11 18.32
N ALA A 318 -36.61 -0.06 17.77
CA ALA A 318 -37.60 -1.12 17.60
C ALA A 318 -38.22 -1.50 18.98
N ARG A 319 -37.40 -1.63 20.01
CA ARG A 319 -37.85 -1.95 21.37
C ARG A 319 -38.44 -0.78 22.15
N ALA A 320 -38.21 0.45 21.69
CA ALA A 320 -38.76 1.65 22.31
C ALA A 320 -40.31 1.56 22.49
N ALA A 321 -40.98 0.97 21.52
CA ALA A 321 -42.43 0.76 21.56
C ALA A 321 -42.89 -0.07 22.78
N ASN A 322 -42.14 -1.10 23.18
CA ASN A 322 -42.46 -1.93 24.34
C ASN A 322 -42.23 -1.20 25.67
N ARG A 323 -41.36 -0.20 25.69
CA ARG A 323 -41.03 0.65 26.88
C ARG A 323 -41.87 1.92 26.95
N ALA A 324 -42.69 2.18 25.93
CA ALA A 324 -43.53 3.39 25.89
C ALA A 324 -44.50 3.48 27.08
N LYS A 325 -45.10 2.35 27.51
CA LYS A 325 -45.98 2.27 28.68
C LYS A 325 -45.20 2.67 29.96
N GLU A 326 -44.00 2.13 30.15
CA GLU A 326 -43.13 2.44 31.29
C GLU A 326 -42.80 3.93 31.38
N VAL A 327 -42.41 4.51 30.23
CA VAL A 327 -42.11 5.95 30.10
C VAL A 327 -43.35 6.81 30.34
N GLY A 328 -44.50 6.36 29.85
CA GLY A 328 -45.78 7.04 30.09
C GLY A 328 -46.14 7.10 31.56
N ILE A 329 -46.04 5.97 32.29
CA ILE A 329 -46.29 5.89 33.73
C ILE A 329 -45.33 6.79 34.51
N ARG A 330 -44.04 6.79 34.20
CA ARG A 330 -43.03 7.66 34.87
C ARG A 330 -43.28 9.14 34.64
N LYS A 331 -43.74 9.53 33.44
CA LYS A 331 -44.10 10.93 33.17
C LYS A 331 -45.37 11.34 33.91
N THR A 332 -46.39 10.45 34.01
CA THR A 332 -47.59 10.76 34.84
C THR A 332 -47.31 10.87 36.33
N LEU A 333 -46.23 10.22 36.80
CA LEU A 333 -45.73 10.31 38.16
C LEU A 333 -44.75 11.50 38.42
N GLY A 334 -44.62 12.43 37.45
CA GLY A 334 -43.81 13.64 37.57
C GLY A 334 -42.35 13.54 37.10
N GLY A 335 -41.97 12.47 36.39
CA GLY A 335 -40.64 12.30 35.83
C GLY A 335 -40.32 13.32 34.72
N GLN A 336 -39.21 14.06 34.87
CA GLN A 336 -38.77 15.05 33.87
C GLN A 336 -38.16 14.41 32.65
N ARG A 337 -38.32 15.07 31.47
CA ARG A 337 -37.78 14.59 30.18
C ARG A 337 -36.27 14.44 30.22
N SER A 338 -35.53 15.36 30.87
CA SER A 338 -34.07 15.33 31.02
C SER A 338 -33.59 14.11 31.81
N GLN A 339 -34.34 13.68 32.85
CA GLN A 339 -34.01 12.47 33.63
C GLN A 339 -34.15 11.19 32.81
N LEU A 340 -35.18 11.11 31.93
CA LEU A 340 -35.35 9.99 31.02
C LEU A 340 -34.25 9.96 29.95
N VAL A 341 -33.88 11.11 29.37
CA VAL A 341 -32.78 11.21 28.43
C VAL A 341 -31.47 10.74 29.07
N ALA A 342 -31.15 11.25 30.25
CA ALA A 342 -29.92 10.84 31.01
C ALA A 342 -29.91 9.34 31.32
N GLN A 343 -31.05 8.75 31.68
CA GLN A 343 -31.15 7.30 31.92
C GLN A 343 -30.88 6.49 30.64
N PHE A 344 -31.51 6.82 29.53
CA PHE A 344 -31.31 6.09 28.26
C PHE A 344 -29.90 6.28 27.71
N LEU A 345 -29.31 7.47 27.86
CA LEU A 345 -27.90 7.69 27.52
C LEU A 345 -26.98 6.84 28.41
N ALA A 346 -27.25 6.75 29.73
CA ALA A 346 -26.46 5.89 30.61
C ALA A 346 -26.56 4.40 30.26
N GLU A 347 -27.77 3.92 29.87
CA GLU A 347 -27.96 2.55 29.39
C GLU A 347 -27.18 2.27 28.12
N SER A 348 -27.23 3.18 27.15
CA SER A 348 -26.47 3.06 25.88
C SER A 348 -24.96 3.15 26.12
N SER A 349 -24.52 4.10 26.96
CA SER A 349 -23.09 4.24 27.28
C SER A 349 -22.52 3.00 27.97
N LEU A 350 -23.30 2.34 28.84
CA LEU A 350 -22.86 1.08 29.45
C LEU A 350 -22.67 -0.02 28.42
N MET A 351 -23.59 -0.13 27.45
CA MET A 351 -23.43 -1.09 26.33
C MET A 351 -22.19 -0.76 25.46
N VAL A 352 -21.95 0.53 25.21
CA VAL A 352 -20.74 0.98 24.48
C VAL A 352 -19.47 0.64 25.26
N VAL A 353 -19.41 0.85 26.58
CA VAL A 353 -18.26 0.45 27.40
C VAL A 353 -18.01 -1.07 27.30
N CYS A 354 -19.07 -1.89 27.43
CA CYS A 354 -18.93 -3.34 27.26
C CYS A 354 -18.43 -3.71 25.85
N ALA A 355 -18.93 -3.03 24.81
CA ALA A 355 -18.50 -3.23 23.45
C ALA A 355 -17.03 -2.81 23.23
N MET A 356 -16.58 -1.71 23.85
CA MET A 356 -15.20 -1.25 23.76
C MET A 356 -14.22 -2.20 24.46
N VAL A 357 -14.59 -2.73 25.63
CA VAL A 357 -13.77 -3.75 26.31
C VAL A 357 -13.64 -5.00 25.42
N LEU A 358 -14.75 -5.48 24.87
CA LEU A 358 -14.73 -6.62 23.95
C LEU A 358 -13.92 -6.30 22.68
N ALA A 359 -14.07 -5.09 22.13
CA ALA A 359 -13.31 -4.63 20.97
C ALA A 359 -11.80 -4.59 21.26
N GLY A 360 -11.39 -4.11 22.43
CA GLY A 360 -9.99 -4.14 22.87
C GLY A 360 -9.41 -5.56 22.91
N CYS A 361 -10.17 -6.53 23.45
CA CYS A 361 -9.78 -7.95 23.43
C CYS A 361 -9.66 -8.50 21.99
N ILE A 362 -10.57 -8.13 21.09
CA ILE A 362 -10.54 -8.55 19.68
C ILE A 362 -9.33 -7.93 18.98
N VAL A 363 -9.07 -6.63 19.15
CA VAL A 363 -7.93 -5.93 18.56
C VAL A 363 -6.61 -6.57 19.00
N GLU A 364 -6.45 -6.80 20.32
CA GLU A 364 -5.25 -7.43 20.87
C GLU A 364 -5.00 -8.83 20.27
N ALA A 365 -6.06 -9.62 20.12
CA ALA A 365 -5.96 -10.97 19.58
C ALA A 365 -5.65 -10.99 18.07
N ILE A 366 -6.16 -10.02 17.30
CA ILE A 366 -6.03 -9.97 15.83
C ILE A 366 -4.82 -9.16 15.38
N LEU A 367 -4.25 -8.28 16.23
CA LEU A 367 -3.15 -7.37 15.87
C LEU A 367 -1.96 -8.06 15.18
N PRO A 368 -1.46 -9.24 15.63
CA PRO A 368 -0.36 -9.91 14.93
C PRO A 368 -0.74 -10.29 13.49
N MET A 369 -1.91 -10.91 13.30
CA MET A 369 -2.42 -11.29 11.98
C MET A 369 -2.66 -10.05 11.09
N PHE A 370 -3.12 -8.95 11.67
CA PHE A 370 -3.32 -7.69 10.95
C PHE A 370 -1.98 -7.06 10.54
N ASN A 371 -0.96 -7.11 11.39
CA ASN A 371 0.40 -6.68 11.06
C ASN A 371 0.97 -7.46 9.86
N ASP A 372 0.85 -8.79 9.86
CA ASP A 372 1.30 -9.62 8.74
C ASP A 372 0.56 -9.27 7.45
N LEU A 373 -0.77 -9.08 7.53
CA LEU A 373 -1.60 -8.72 6.40
C LEU A 373 -1.26 -7.32 5.86
N ALA A 374 -1.09 -6.34 6.75
CA ALA A 374 -0.77 -4.97 6.39
C ALA A 374 0.72 -4.77 6.03
N GLY A 375 1.58 -5.72 6.41
CA GLY A 375 3.04 -5.59 6.29
C GLY A 375 3.60 -4.50 7.18
N LYS A 376 3.06 -4.39 8.39
CA LYS A 376 3.42 -3.38 9.41
C LYS A 376 3.95 -4.06 10.67
N GLU A 377 4.60 -3.26 11.51
CA GLU A 377 5.09 -3.70 12.83
C GLU A 377 4.46 -2.84 13.94
N MET A 378 3.15 -2.71 13.92
CA MET A 378 2.44 -1.95 14.95
C MET A 378 2.55 -2.68 16.29
N SER A 379 3.02 -1.96 17.31
CA SER A 379 3.30 -2.53 18.62
C SER A 379 2.13 -2.34 19.60
N ARG A 380 2.06 -3.24 20.59
CA ARG A 380 1.10 -3.12 21.69
C ARG A 380 1.27 -1.83 22.50
N SER A 381 2.48 -1.29 22.55
CA SER A 381 2.76 -0.04 23.24
C SER A 381 2.04 1.16 22.59
N GLN A 382 1.81 1.12 21.28
CA GLN A 382 1.03 2.15 20.58
C GLN A 382 -0.43 2.19 21.04
N LEU A 383 -1.01 1.05 21.43
CA LEU A 383 -2.36 0.99 22.01
C LEU A 383 -2.49 1.72 23.36
N LEU A 384 -1.39 1.87 24.07
CA LEU A 384 -1.31 2.55 25.36
C LEU A 384 -0.77 3.98 25.24
N ALA A 385 -0.44 4.44 24.03
CA ALA A 385 0.03 5.80 23.81
C ALA A 385 -1.07 6.82 24.16
N PRO A 386 -0.74 7.97 24.78
CA PRO A 386 -1.71 8.99 25.16
C PRO A 386 -2.60 9.45 24.01
N GLU A 387 -2.03 9.55 22.80
CA GLU A 387 -2.73 9.96 21.58
C GLU A 387 -3.81 8.93 21.22
N PHE A 388 -3.49 7.63 21.28
CA PHE A 388 -4.42 6.56 21.00
C PHE A 388 -5.51 6.45 22.08
N LEU A 389 -5.18 6.63 23.36
CA LEU A 389 -6.15 6.67 24.45
C LEU A 389 -7.10 7.86 24.32
N GLY A 390 -6.59 9.03 23.93
CA GLY A 390 -7.41 10.20 23.61
C GLY A 390 -8.39 9.95 22.47
N MET A 391 -7.94 9.24 21.43
CA MET A 391 -8.78 8.84 20.31
C MET A 391 -9.85 7.81 20.74
N ILE A 392 -9.50 6.80 21.53
CA ILE A 392 -10.48 5.84 22.09
C ILE A 392 -11.54 6.56 22.92
N LEU A 393 -11.14 7.55 23.74
CA LEU A 393 -12.08 8.35 24.53
C LEU A 393 -13.01 9.18 23.61
N SER A 394 -12.47 9.79 22.56
CA SER A 394 -13.29 10.50 21.58
C SER A 394 -14.25 9.57 20.86
N LEU A 395 -13.79 8.38 20.47
CA LEU A 395 -14.60 7.33 19.87
C LEU A 395 -15.73 6.89 20.80
N PHE A 396 -15.45 6.72 22.10
CA PHE A 396 -16.46 6.44 23.12
C PHE A 396 -17.55 7.51 23.14
N VAL A 397 -17.16 8.78 23.19
CA VAL A 397 -18.13 9.90 23.21
C VAL A 397 -18.97 9.91 21.93
N VAL A 398 -18.32 9.83 20.78
CA VAL A 398 -19.00 9.83 19.46
C VAL A 398 -19.98 8.67 19.34
N VAL A 399 -19.55 7.44 19.64
CA VAL A 399 -20.40 6.25 19.55
C VAL A 399 -21.53 6.31 20.57
N SER A 400 -21.30 6.74 21.81
CA SER A 400 -22.34 6.88 22.84
C SER A 400 -23.39 7.90 22.43
N LEU A 401 -22.97 9.02 21.81
CA LEU A 401 -23.89 10.02 21.30
C LEU A 401 -24.66 9.52 20.09
N LEU A 402 -23.97 8.99 19.08
CA LEU A 402 -24.63 8.49 17.85
C LEU A 402 -25.61 7.35 18.15
N ALA A 403 -25.19 6.37 18.95
CA ALA A 403 -26.02 5.23 19.28
C ALA A 403 -27.13 5.55 20.32
N GLY A 404 -26.83 6.41 21.29
CA GLY A 404 -27.71 6.66 22.45
C GLY A 404 -28.64 7.87 22.33
N ALA A 405 -28.21 8.97 21.68
CA ALA A 405 -28.96 10.22 21.64
C ALA A 405 -30.31 10.07 20.96
N TYR A 406 -30.34 9.37 19.82
CA TYR A 406 -31.58 9.23 19.07
C TYR A 406 -32.64 8.40 19.82
N PRO A 407 -32.38 7.18 20.31
CA PRO A 407 -33.33 6.44 21.15
C PRO A 407 -33.79 7.24 22.37
N ALA A 408 -32.86 7.95 23.02
CA ALA A 408 -33.17 8.77 24.20
C ALA A 408 -34.15 9.92 23.89
N LEU A 409 -33.96 10.62 22.78
CA LEU A 409 -34.81 11.73 22.32
C LEU A 409 -36.19 11.24 21.92
N VAL A 410 -36.28 10.13 21.19
CA VAL A 410 -37.55 9.54 20.73
C VAL A 410 -38.36 9.03 21.91
N LEU A 411 -37.75 8.23 22.80
CA LEU A 411 -38.43 7.67 23.96
C LEU A 411 -38.89 8.75 24.93
N SER A 412 -38.07 9.77 25.16
CA SER A 412 -38.41 10.89 26.01
C SER A 412 -39.49 11.81 25.43
N GLY A 413 -39.73 11.73 24.11
CA GLY A 413 -40.73 12.54 23.40
C GLY A 413 -42.17 11.98 23.48
N PHE A 414 -42.39 10.73 23.91
CA PHE A 414 -43.74 10.14 23.97
C PHE A 414 -44.71 10.91 24.87
N GLN A 415 -45.94 11.15 24.36
CA GLN A 415 -46.99 11.79 25.09
C GLN A 415 -47.78 10.73 25.90
N PRO A 416 -47.90 10.84 27.24
CA PRO A 416 -48.54 9.85 28.11
C PRO A 416 -49.94 9.49 27.68
N VAL A 417 -50.74 10.51 27.32
CA VAL A 417 -52.14 10.35 26.94
C VAL A 417 -52.32 9.48 25.70
N LYS A 418 -51.52 9.69 24.68
CA LYS A 418 -51.59 8.90 23.43
C LYS A 418 -51.11 7.46 23.62
N VAL A 419 -50.08 7.26 24.45
CA VAL A 419 -49.54 5.91 24.77
C VAL A 419 -50.49 5.08 25.60
N LEU A 420 -51.17 5.66 26.60
CA LEU A 420 -52.10 4.99 27.47
C LEU A 420 -53.44 4.68 26.79
N LYS A 421 -53.89 5.52 25.82
CA LYS A 421 -55.07 5.28 24.99
C LYS A 421 -54.92 4.26 23.86
N GLY A 422 -53.68 3.75 23.64
CA GLY A 422 -53.43 2.72 22.62
C GLY A 422 -53.44 3.25 21.17
N ASP A 423 -53.28 4.56 21.00
CA ASP A 423 -53.34 5.22 19.69
C ASP A 423 -52.14 4.81 18.81
N LYS A 424 -52.44 4.11 17.69
CA LYS A 424 -51.42 3.58 16.77
C LYS A 424 -50.75 4.62 15.87
N SER A 425 -51.16 5.89 15.96
CA SER A 425 -50.66 6.97 15.06
C SER A 425 -49.21 7.41 15.31
N SER A 426 -48.69 7.20 16.53
CA SER A 426 -47.27 7.53 16.85
C SER A 426 -46.22 6.58 16.25
N GLY A 427 -46.65 5.46 15.67
CA GLY A 427 -45.78 4.47 15.04
C GLY A 427 -45.30 4.83 13.60
N SER A 428 -45.97 5.77 12.91
CA SER A 428 -45.67 6.07 11.48
C SER A 428 -44.35 6.84 11.30
N GLN A 429 -44.07 7.86 12.11
CA GLN A 429 -42.82 8.63 12.00
C GLN A 429 -41.59 7.79 12.32
N ASN A 430 -41.71 6.84 13.29
CA ASN A 430 -40.59 5.94 13.63
C ASN A 430 -40.34 4.89 12.52
N LYS A 431 -41.33 4.57 11.69
CA LYS A 431 -41.14 3.62 10.56
C LYS A 431 -40.30 4.24 9.46
N THR A 432 -40.55 5.49 9.09
CA THR A 432 -39.83 6.18 8.00
C THR A 432 -38.34 6.32 8.33
N LEU A 433 -38.00 6.82 9.53
CA LEU A 433 -36.61 7.00 9.90
C LEU A 433 -35.84 5.69 9.96
N ARG A 434 -36.44 4.64 10.54
CA ARG A 434 -35.85 3.30 10.58
C ARG A 434 -35.58 2.76 9.18
N SER A 435 -36.51 2.98 8.24
CA SER A 435 -36.31 2.62 6.82
C SER A 435 -35.16 3.40 6.21
N THR A 436 -35.05 4.71 6.48
CA THR A 436 -33.94 5.53 6.03
C THR A 436 -32.58 5.03 6.56
N LEU A 437 -32.53 4.71 7.86
CA LEU A 437 -31.30 4.17 8.47
C LEU A 437 -30.89 2.83 7.84
N VAL A 438 -31.84 1.95 7.53
CA VAL A 438 -31.57 0.69 6.81
C VAL A 438 -31.06 0.98 5.39
N VAL A 439 -31.66 1.94 4.67
CA VAL A 439 -31.17 2.34 3.35
C VAL A 439 -29.75 2.85 3.41
N VAL A 440 -29.42 3.77 4.33
CA VAL A 440 -28.06 4.29 4.51
C VAL A 440 -27.06 3.14 4.79
N GLN A 441 -27.41 2.23 5.71
CA GLN A 441 -26.60 1.08 6.06
C GLN A 441 -26.30 0.19 4.86
N PHE A 442 -27.35 -0.19 4.09
CA PHE A 442 -27.15 -1.03 2.91
C PHE A 442 -26.47 -0.27 1.77
N THR A 443 -26.68 1.06 1.62
CA THR A 443 -25.95 1.86 0.64
C THR A 443 -24.45 1.81 0.92
N ALA A 444 -24.01 2.01 2.16
CA ALA A 444 -22.60 1.89 2.53
C ALA A 444 -22.06 0.47 2.29
N SER A 445 -22.82 -0.57 2.71
CA SER A 445 -22.41 -1.97 2.51
C SER A 445 -22.28 -2.33 1.03
N VAL A 446 -23.24 -1.96 0.19
CA VAL A 446 -23.21 -2.23 -1.27
C VAL A 446 -22.07 -1.47 -1.93
N ALA A 447 -21.83 -0.20 -1.55
CA ALA A 447 -20.70 0.58 -2.07
C ALA A 447 -19.35 -0.08 -1.74
N LEU A 448 -19.18 -0.60 -0.52
CA LEU A 448 -17.98 -1.34 -0.13
C LEU A 448 -17.81 -2.64 -0.93
N VAL A 449 -18.89 -3.37 -1.18
CA VAL A 449 -18.87 -4.60 -2.01
C VAL A 449 -18.43 -4.26 -3.43
N ILE A 450 -19.03 -3.23 -4.05
CA ILE A 450 -18.67 -2.79 -5.40
C ILE A 450 -17.19 -2.40 -5.44
N GLY A 451 -16.73 -1.58 -4.48
CA GLY A 451 -15.33 -1.15 -4.39
C GLY A 451 -14.37 -2.34 -4.30
N THR A 452 -14.67 -3.31 -3.44
CA THR A 452 -13.87 -4.54 -3.28
C THR A 452 -13.84 -5.36 -4.57
N LEU A 453 -14.99 -5.52 -5.25
CA LEU A 453 -15.06 -6.26 -6.52
C LEU A 453 -14.28 -5.56 -7.63
N VAL A 454 -14.34 -4.23 -7.73
CA VAL A 454 -13.58 -3.46 -8.73
C VAL A 454 -12.08 -3.62 -8.50
N ILE A 455 -11.61 -3.47 -7.25
CA ILE A 455 -10.19 -3.66 -6.90
C ILE A 455 -9.74 -5.09 -7.24
N PHE A 456 -10.52 -6.09 -6.88
CA PHE A 456 -10.21 -7.49 -7.19
C PHE A 456 -10.17 -7.75 -8.71
N THR A 457 -11.10 -7.18 -9.47
CA THR A 457 -11.14 -7.31 -10.93
C THR A 457 -9.92 -6.62 -11.57
N GLN A 458 -9.51 -5.44 -11.07
CA GLN A 458 -8.30 -4.76 -11.54
C GLN A 458 -7.05 -5.58 -11.24
N LEU A 459 -6.93 -6.17 -10.06
CA LEU A 459 -5.81 -7.03 -9.71
C LEU A 459 -5.75 -8.29 -10.57
N GLN A 460 -6.89 -8.92 -10.84
CA GLN A 460 -6.98 -10.06 -11.78
C GLN A 460 -6.58 -9.63 -13.20
N PHE A 461 -7.04 -8.47 -13.66
CA PHE A 461 -6.64 -7.94 -14.96
C PHE A 461 -5.12 -7.77 -15.06
N ILE A 462 -4.48 -7.16 -14.03
CA ILE A 462 -3.02 -7.00 -13.95
C ILE A 462 -2.31 -8.35 -14.01
N GLN A 463 -2.80 -9.35 -13.28
CA GLN A 463 -2.17 -10.67 -13.21
C GLN A 463 -2.26 -11.46 -14.52
N HIS A 464 -3.34 -11.29 -15.28
CA HIS A 464 -3.60 -12.04 -16.52
C HIS A 464 -3.31 -11.24 -17.79
N LYS A 465 -2.89 -9.97 -17.66
CA LYS A 465 -2.50 -9.15 -18.82
C LYS A 465 -1.33 -9.80 -19.55
N ASN A 466 -1.45 -9.87 -20.88
CA ASN A 466 -0.30 -10.20 -21.71
C ASN A 466 0.71 -9.06 -21.60
N LEU A 467 1.86 -9.38 -21.02
CA LEU A 467 2.93 -8.42 -20.74
C LEU A 467 3.86 -8.20 -21.94
N GLY A 468 3.75 -8.98 -23.02
CA GLY A 468 4.66 -8.96 -24.18
C GLY A 468 5.93 -9.79 -23.95
N TYR A 469 6.02 -10.51 -22.85
CA TYR A 469 7.04 -11.52 -22.53
C TYR A 469 6.43 -12.65 -21.73
N ASN A 470 7.12 -13.79 -21.73
CA ASN A 470 6.66 -14.95 -20.95
C ASN A 470 7.47 -15.06 -19.66
N ARG A 471 6.80 -14.90 -18.53
CA ARG A 471 7.38 -15.00 -17.17
C ARG A 471 7.27 -16.38 -16.54
N GLU A 472 6.49 -17.27 -17.14
CA GLU A 472 6.28 -18.61 -16.62
C GLU A 472 7.52 -19.48 -16.78
N GLN A 473 7.78 -20.35 -15.83
CA GLN A 473 8.91 -21.31 -15.87
C GLN A 473 10.28 -20.62 -15.99
N ILE A 474 10.43 -19.46 -15.33
CA ILE A 474 11.69 -18.73 -15.26
C ILE A 474 12.17 -18.69 -13.83
N LEU A 475 13.38 -19.19 -13.61
CA LEU A 475 14.15 -19.09 -12.38
C LEU A 475 15.14 -17.94 -12.52
N LEU A 476 15.13 -17.05 -11.56
CA LEU A 476 16.11 -15.96 -11.41
C LEU A 476 17.11 -16.38 -10.34
N VAL A 477 18.40 -16.39 -10.66
CA VAL A 477 19.48 -16.63 -9.69
C VAL A 477 20.23 -15.33 -9.51
N ASP A 478 20.31 -14.87 -8.27
CA ASP A 478 20.89 -13.59 -7.92
C ASP A 478 22.35 -13.48 -8.36
N ASP A 479 22.64 -12.43 -9.08
CA ASP A 479 23.92 -11.88 -9.53
C ASP A 479 25.13 -12.83 -9.55
N PRO A 480 25.27 -13.70 -10.57
CA PRO A 480 26.44 -14.55 -10.73
C PRO A 480 27.75 -13.78 -10.97
N SER A 481 27.71 -12.46 -11.15
CA SER A 481 28.93 -11.64 -11.23
C SER A 481 29.63 -11.50 -9.90
N THR A 482 28.94 -11.72 -8.79
CA THR A 482 29.57 -11.82 -7.46
C THR A 482 30.52 -13.03 -7.37
N LEU A 483 30.38 -13.98 -8.28
CA LEU A 483 31.39 -15.04 -8.50
C LEU A 483 32.70 -14.36 -9.00
N SER A 484 33.87 -14.94 -8.92
CA SER A 484 35.13 -14.36 -9.42
C SER A 484 35.09 -14.00 -10.91
N ASP A 485 36.00 -13.17 -11.39
CA ASP A 485 36.09 -12.68 -12.77
C ASP A 485 35.84 -13.76 -13.84
N GLY A 486 34.90 -13.50 -14.75
CA GLY A 486 34.50 -14.42 -15.84
C GLY A 486 33.57 -15.56 -15.45
N SER A 487 33.24 -15.68 -14.14
CA SER A 487 32.44 -16.81 -13.67
C SER A 487 30.96 -16.71 -13.98
N ALA A 488 30.42 -15.51 -14.20
CA ALA A 488 29.02 -15.34 -14.63
C ALA A 488 28.78 -16.01 -16.00
N LEU A 489 29.72 -15.80 -16.96
CA LEU A 489 29.64 -16.46 -18.27
C LEU A 489 29.83 -17.97 -18.17
N ARG A 490 30.77 -18.44 -17.32
CA ARG A 490 30.96 -19.86 -17.05
C ARG A 490 29.70 -20.48 -16.41
N PHE A 491 29.11 -19.82 -15.43
CA PHE A 491 27.86 -20.25 -14.82
C PHE A 491 26.75 -20.38 -15.87
N LYS A 492 26.54 -19.34 -16.70
CA LYS A 492 25.57 -19.37 -17.79
C LYS A 492 25.80 -20.59 -18.70
N GLN A 493 27.08 -20.81 -19.17
CA GLN A 493 27.42 -21.89 -20.06
C GLN A 493 27.20 -23.29 -19.47
N GLU A 494 27.52 -23.48 -18.20
CA GLU A 494 27.31 -24.74 -17.50
C GLU A 494 25.83 -25.01 -17.26
N VAL A 495 25.09 -24.01 -16.78
CA VAL A 495 23.63 -24.13 -16.54
C VAL A 495 22.87 -24.40 -17.84
N ALA A 496 23.28 -23.78 -18.94
CA ALA A 496 22.64 -24.02 -20.26
C ALA A 496 22.77 -25.48 -20.76
N ARG A 497 23.70 -26.27 -20.21
CA ARG A 497 23.87 -27.69 -20.53
C ARG A 497 23.10 -28.65 -19.65
N LEU A 498 22.45 -28.16 -18.59
CA LEU A 498 21.72 -29.00 -17.64
C LEU A 498 20.44 -29.55 -18.26
N SER A 499 20.11 -30.80 -17.92
CA SER A 499 18.83 -31.40 -18.32
C SER A 499 17.66 -30.59 -17.76
N GLY A 500 16.63 -30.40 -18.58
CA GLY A 500 15.44 -29.61 -18.19
C GLY A 500 15.59 -28.09 -18.36
N VAL A 501 16.80 -27.56 -18.63
CA VAL A 501 17.02 -26.15 -18.96
C VAL A 501 16.81 -25.94 -20.46
N LYS A 502 15.99 -24.94 -20.82
CA LYS A 502 15.71 -24.57 -22.21
C LYS A 502 16.63 -23.48 -22.74
N SER A 503 16.87 -22.47 -21.93
CA SER A 503 17.73 -21.34 -22.28
C SER A 503 18.16 -20.58 -21.00
N VAL A 504 19.28 -19.87 -21.12
CA VAL A 504 19.83 -19.05 -20.02
C VAL A 504 20.36 -17.75 -20.57
N THR A 505 20.01 -16.64 -19.92
CA THR A 505 20.59 -15.32 -20.19
C THR A 505 21.03 -14.66 -18.88
N VAL A 506 21.91 -13.66 -18.96
CA VAL A 506 22.33 -12.84 -17.82
C VAL A 506 22.08 -11.38 -18.14
N SER A 507 21.39 -10.67 -17.28
CA SER A 507 21.05 -9.26 -17.49
C SER A 507 20.85 -8.52 -16.17
N ASP A 508 21.27 -7.26 -16.16
CA ASP A 508 21.03 -6.30 -15.05
C ASP A 508 19.55 -5.90 -15.00
N TYR A 509 18.84 -6.01 -16.12
CA TYR A 509 17.50 -5.46 -16.27
C TYR A 509 16.50 -6.56 -16.56
N LEU A 510 15.58 -6.72 -15.63
CA LEU A 510 14.46 -7.63 -15.75
C LEU A 510 13.17 -6.83 -15.98
N PRO A 511 12.21 -7.34 -16.78
CA PRO A 511 10.93 -6.69 -16.99
C PRO A 511 9.99 -6.89 -15.77
N THR A 512 10.52 -6.74 -14.56
CA THR A 512 9.82 -6.92 -13.28
C THR A 512 9.72 -5.63 -12.47
N GLY A 513 9.83 -4.45 -13.15
CA GLY A 513 9.61 -3.14 -12.51
C GLY A 513 10.76 -2.65 -11.62
N GLY A 514 11.93 -3.27 -11.74
CA GLY A 514 13.11 -2.95 -10.93
C GLY A 514 13.81 -1.65 -11.31
N GLU A 515 15.11 -1.69 -11.35
CA GLU A 515 15.96 -0.52 -11.58
C GLU A 515 15.69 0.15 -12.92
N ARG A 516 15.77 1.47 -12.94
CA ARG A 516 15.61 2.30 -14.13
C ARG A 516 16.95 2.94 -14.48
N ASN A 517 17.34 2.81 -15.75
CA ASN A 517 18.51 3.47 -16.28
C ASN A 517 18.11 4.41 -17.43
N ASN A 518 17.58 5.57 -17.05
CA ASN A 518 17.19 6.60 -18.01
C ASN A 518 18.42 7.36 -18.53
N SER A 519 18.48 7.51 -19.84
CA SER A 519 19.48 8.35 -20.49
C SER A 519 18.89 9.07 -21.68
N ILE A 520 19.56 10.14 -22.11
CA ILE A 520 19.18 10.85 -23.32
C ILE A 520 19.97 10.26 -24.49
N LEU A 521 19.26 9.76 -25.51
CA LEU A 521 19.84 9.35 -26.78
C LEU A 521 19.40 10.27 -27.90
N PHE A 522 20.26 10.37 -28.93
CA PHE A 522 20.02 11.17 -30.12
C PHE A 522 19.86 10.28 -31.34
N THR A 523 19.14 10.73 -32.35
CA THR A 523 19.27 10.15 -33.72
C THR A 523 20.66 10.41 -34.25
N GLY A 524 21.09 9.60 -35.21
CA GLY A 524 22.46 9.70 -35.76
C GLY A 524 22.82 11.05 -36.35
N ASN A 525 21.84 11.85 -36.75
CA ASN A 525 22.00 13.22 -37.26
C ASN A 525 21.74 14.30 -36.19
N ASP A 526 21.57 13.92 -34.93
CA ASP A 526 21.28 14.77 -33.75
C ASP A 526 20.01 15.64 -33.86
N GLN A 527 19.13 15.37 -34.83
CA GLN A 527 17.91 16.16 -35.04
C GLN A 527 16.82 15.84 -34.00
N VAL A 528 16.76 14.59 -33.55
CA VAL A 528 15.80 14.15 -32.56
C VAL A 528 16.54 13.53 -31.39
N SER A 529 16.14 13.89 -30.19
CA SER A 529 16.63 13.23 -28.97
C SER A 529 15.45 12.75 -28.15
N ALA A 530 15.65 11.74 -27.33
CA ALA A 530 14.62 11.25 -26.41
C ALA A 530 15.26 10.70 -25.14
N SER A 531 14.57 10.88 -24.02
CA SER A 531 14.85 10.08 -22.83
C SER A 531 14.34 8.67 -23.06
N VAL A 532 15.22 7.71 -22.86
CA VAL A 532 14.95 6.28 -23.06
C VAL A 532 15.51 5.48 -21.90
N GLN A 533 14.93 4.32 -21.67
CA GLN A 533 15.56 3.28 -20.85
C GLN A 533 16.70 2.66 -21.65
N GLN A 534 17.83 2.42 -20.99
CA GLN A 534 18.98 1.74 -21.57
C GLN A 534 19.22 0.41 -20.88
N TRP A 535 19.11 -0.69 -21.61
CA TRP A 535 19.40 -2.02 -21.10
C TRP A 535 20.57 -2.64 -21.83
N TRP A 536 21.43 -3.36 -21.13
CA TRP A 536 22.46 -4.21 -21.72
C TRP A 536 22.00 -5.65 -21.62
N ILE A 537 21.91 -6.29 -22.79
CA ILE A 537 21.40 -7.68 -22.90
C ILE A 537 22.34 -8.52 -23.76
N ASP A 538 22.39 -9.80 -23.48
CA ASP A 538 23.07 -10.77 -24.35
C ASP A 538 22.16 -11.26 -25.50
N ALA A 539 22.69 -12.10 -26.39
CA ALA A 539 21.95 -12.61 -27.54
C ALA A 539 20.77 -13.53 -27.13
N ASP A 540 20.83 -14.16 -25.97
CA ASP A 540 19.82 -15.12 -25.50
C ASP A 540 18.67 -14.47 -24.76
N TYR A 541 18.75 -13.18 -24.44
CA TYR A 541 17.76 -12.46 -23.61
C TYR A 541 16.37 -12.49 -24.22
N ILE A 542 16.23 -12.01 -25.47
CA ILE A 542 14.93 -11.93 -26.18
C ILE A 542 14.30 -13.32 -26.36
N PRO A 543 15.04 -14.35 -26.82
CA PRO A 543 14.50 -15.71 -26.92
C PRO A 543 14.15 -16.31 -25.56
N THR A 544 14.97 -16.09 -24.52
CA THR A 544 14.73 -16.64 -23.18
C THR A 544 13.44 -16.08 -22.57
N LEU A 545 13.17 -14.79 -22.78
CA LEU A 545 11.95 -14.17 -22.29
C LEU A 545 10.76 -14.33 -23.24
N GLY A 546 10.95 -14.93 -24.44
CA GLY A 546 9.89 -15.14 -25.43
C GLY A 546 9.30 -13.82 -25.94
N MET A 547 10.17 -12.82 -26.17
CA MET A 547 9.76 -11.53 -26.74
C MET A 547 9.72 -11.60 -28.27
N ASP A 548 8.81 -10.86 -28.89
CA ASP A 548 8.62 -10.83 -30.34
C ASP A 548 9.44 -9.73 -31.01
N ILE A 549 10.28 -10.08 -31.97
CA ILE A 549 10.89 -9.12 -32.89
C ILE A 549 9.90 -8.82 -34.00
N VAL A 550 9.45 -7.57 -34.12
CA VAL A 550 8.47 -7.16 -35.15
C VAL A 550 9.12 -6.71 -36.42
N GLN A 551 10.37 -6.23 -36.38
CA GLN A 551 11.17 -5.84 -37.57
C GLN A 551 12.65 -6.17 -37.34
N GLY A 552 13.35 -6.57 -38.38
CA GLY A 552 14.79 -6.86 -38.32
C GLY A 552 15.10 -8.20 -37.64
N ARG A 553 16.10 -8.22 -36.74
CA ARG A 553 16.60 -9.42 -36.09
C ARG A 553 16.98 -9.18 -34.63
N SER A 554 17.10 -10.26 -33.85
CA SER A 554 17.74 -10.25 -32.53
C SER A 554 19.27 -10.17 -32.65
N PHE A 555 19.96 -9.96 -31.52
CA PHE A 555 21.42 -10.04 -31.46
C PHE A 555 21.90 -11.47 -31.72
N ASN A 556 23.13 -11.57 -32.29
CA ASN A 556 23.79 -12.84 -32.51
C ASN A 556 25.26 -12.75 -32.03
N ALA A 557 25.63 -13.61 -31.10
CA ALA A 557 26.97 -13.65 -30.54
C ALA A 557 28.10 -13.87 -31.61
N SER A 558 27.78 -14.43 -32.75
CA SER A 558 28.75 -14.65 -33.86
C SER A 558 28.97 -13.38 -34.72
N PHE A 559 28.13 -12.35 -34.56
CA PHE A 559 28.24 -11.15 -35.39
C PHE A 559 29.06 -10.07 -34.64
N ALA A 560 30.31 -9.86 -35.06
CA ALA A 560 31.17 -8.83 -34.46
C ALA A 560 30.56 -7.42 -34.55
N SER A 561 29.75 -7.16 -35.58
CA SER A 561 29.01 -5.90 -35.78
C SER A 561 27.98 -5.61 -34.65
N ASP A 562 27.52 -6.64 -33.94
CA ASP A 562 26.51 -6.45 -32.89
C ASP A 562 27.06 -5.75 -31.67
N SER A 563 28.39 -5.67 -31.52
CA SER A 563 29.02 -4.82 -30.47
C SER A 563 28.68 -3.32 -30.60
N THR A 564 28.25 -2.87 -31.82
CA THR A 564 27.77 -1.50 -32.09
C THR A 564 26.34 -1.49 -32.62
N ALA A 565 25.56 -2.51 -32.29
CA ALA A 565 24.15 -2.62 -32.63
C ALA A 565 23.25 -2.36 -31.43
N VAL A 566 22.02 -1.93 -31.72
CA VAL A 566 20.95 -1.81 -30.73
C VAL A 566 19.65 -2.40 -31.26
N ILE A 567 18.84 -2.88 -30.32
CA ILE A 567 17.43 -3.22 -30.56
C ILE A 567 16.59 -2.21 -29.81
N ILE A 568 15.54 -1.72 -30.41
CA ILE A 568 14.64 -0.73 -29.81
C ILE A 568 13.22 -1.29 -29.70
N ASN A 569 12.39 -0.81 -28.76
CA ASN A 569 10.98 -1.16 -28.74
C ASN A 569 10.17 -0.26 -29.71
N GLU A 570 8.90 -0.64 -29.98
CA GLU A 570 8.01 0.14 -30.87
C GLU A 570 7.84 1.58 -30.38
N ALA A 571 7.75 1.81 -29.06
CA ALA A 571 7.66 3.15 -28.47
C ALA A 571 8.88 4.01 -28.80
N ALA A 572 10.09 3.46 -28.74
CA ALA A 572 11.32 4.16 -29.11
C ALA A 572 11.38 4.40 -30.64
N ALA A 573 11.01 3.40 -31.45
CA ALA A 573 10.93 3.55 -32.91
C ALA A 573 10.01 4.71 -33.30
N LYS A 574 8.82 4.75 -32.75
CA LYS A 574 7.85 5.82 -32.95
C LYS A 574 8.38 7.19 -32.48
N LYS A 575 9.06 7.23 -31.32
CA LYS A 575 9.59 8.47 -30.76
C LYS A 575 10.72 9.07 -31.58
N PHE A 576 11.63 8.24 -32.09
CA PHE A 576 12.81 8.69 -32.85
C PHE A 576 12.50 8.94 -34.33
N TYR A 577 11.65 8.12 -34.95
CA TYR A 577 11.49 8.07 -36.38
C TYR A 577 10.03 8.19 -36.86
N GLY A 578 9.06 8.28 -35.96
CA GLY A 578 7.65 8.39 -36.32
C GLY A 578 7.15 7.15 -37.02
N THR A 579 6.79 7.28 -38.29
CA THR A 579 6.32 6.18 -39.15
C THR A 579 7.39 5.61 -40.09
N GLU A 580 8.61 6.18 -40.07
CA GLU A 580 9.72 5.73 -40.90
C GLU A 580 10.30 4.41 -40.38
N ASN A 581 10.83 3.59 -41.32
CA ASN A 581 11.54 2.37 -40.95
C ASN A 581 12.83 2.70 -40.17
N PRO A 582 12.96 2.25 -38.90
CA PRO A 582 14.14 2.54 -38.09
C PRO A 582 15.34 1.64 -38.40
N LEU A 583 15.18 0.52 -39.11
CA LEU A 583 16.26 -0.43 -39.34
C LEU A 583 17.41 0.20 -40.16
N GLY A 584 18.63 -0.05 -39.68
CA GLY A 584 19.87 0.49 -40.32
C GLY A 584 20.14 1.96 -39.95
N LYS A 585 19.17 2.65 -39.35
CA LYS A 585 19.39 4.01 -38.83
C LYS A 585 20.24 3.99 -37.56
N LYS A 586 20.84 5.14 -37.21
CA LYS A 586 21.79 5.26 -36.13
C LYS A 586 21.21 6.01 -34.95
N VAL A 587 21.55 5.58 -33.74
CA VAL A 587 21.33 6.31 -32.47
C VAL A 587 22.67 6.61 -31.82
N ARG A 588 22.81 7.76 -31.19
CA ARG A 588 24.01 8.20 -30.51
C ARG A 588 23.79 8.33 -29.00
N SER A 589 24.70 7.74 -28.24
CA SER A 589 24.76 7.88 -26.79
C SER A 589 25.85 8.90 -26.42
N PRO A 590 25.51 10.06 -25.83
CA PRO A 590 26.51 11.05 -25.46
C PRO A 590 27.41 10.60 -24.30
N ASN A 591 26.96 9.63 -23.52
CA ASN A 591 27.68 9.12 -22.35
C ASN A 591 28.72 8.03 -22.71
N ASP A 592 28.69 7.51 -23.95
CA ASP A 592 29.65 6.52 -24.43
C ASP A 592 30.68 7.19 -25.37
N GLN A 593 31.78 7.67 -24.80
CA GLN A 593 32.83 8.34 -25.53
C GLN A 593 33.66 7.42 -26.45
N GLN A 594 33.60 6.07 -26.23
CA GLN A 594 34.40 5.12 -26.99
C GLN A 594 33.71 4.65 -28.26
N LYS A 595 32.42 4.34 -28.20
CA LYS A 595 31.65 3.83 -29.35
C LYS A 595 30.66 4.86 -29.89
N GLY A 596 29.98 5.56 -29.08
CA GLY A 596 29.10 6.71 -29.26
C GLY A 596 27.93 6.55 -30.23
N VAL A 597 28.07 5.79 -31.30
CA VAL A 597 27.07 5.63 -32.36
C VAL A 597 26.75 4.17 -32.58
N TYR A 598 25.44 3.84 -32.55
CA TYR A 598 24.94 2.49 -32.66
C TYR A 598 23.94 2.36 -33.79
N THR A 599 23.94 1.20 -34.47
CA THR A 599 23.02 0.91 -35.59
C THR A 599 21.83 0.09 -35.10
N ILE A 600 20.61 0.46 -35.46
CA ILE A 600 19.40 -0.28 -35.14
C ILE A 600 19.32 -1.50 -36.02
N VAL A 601 19.36 -2.70 -35.45
CA VAL A 601 19.27 -3.99 -36.12
C VAL A 601 17.93 -4.71 -35.94
N GLY A 602 17.14 -4.30 -34.97
CA GLY A 602 15.84 -4.90 -34.70
C GLY A 602 14.91 -3.97 -33.92
N VAL A 603 13.62 -4.25 -34.07
CA VAL A 603 12.56 -3.65 -33.29
C VAL A 603 11.80 -4.77 -32.57
N VAL A 604 11.80 -4.71 -31.24
CA VAL A 604 11.01 -5.61 -30.38
C VAL A 604 9.62 -5.02 -30.16
N ARG A 605 8.59 -5.86 -30.09
CA ARG A 605 7.23 -5.47 -29.72
C ARG A 605 7.25 -4.78 -28.36
N ASP A 606 6.39 -3.79 -28.17
CA ASP A 606 6.21 -3.17 -26.86
C ASP A 606 5.83 -4.20 -25.80
N PHE A 607 6.50 -4.16 -24.68
CA PHE A 607 6.26 -5.04 -23.56
C PHE A 607 6.28 -4.26 -22.24
N HIS A 608 5.58 -4.78 -21.22
CA HIS A 608 5.43 -4.11 -19.92
C HIS A 608 6.61 -4.43 -19.00
N PHE A 609 7.59 -3.57 -18.95
CA PHE A 609 8.74 -3.68 -18.05
C PHE A 609 8.66 -2.73 -16.85
N GLU A 610 7.60 -1.94 -16.78
CA GLU A 610 7.27 -1.03 -15.69
C GLU A 610 5.89 -1.39 -15.14
N SER A 611 5.53 -0.79 -14.00
CA SER A 611 4.18 -0.97 -13.45
C SER A 611 3.10 -0.58 -14.47
N LEU A 612 2.01 -1.35 -14.54
CA LEU A 612 0.83 -1.07 -15.36
C LEU A 612 0.11 0.26 -15.00
N ARG A 613 0.63 0.95 -13.99
CA ARG A 613 0.26 2.35 -13.69
C ARG A 613 0.84 3.34 -14.69
N GLN A 614 1.88 2.93 -15.43
CA GLN A 614 2.59 3.77 -16.38
C GLN A 614 2.41 3.22 -17.81
N THR A 615 2.49 4.11 -18.79
CA THR A 615 2.57 3.74 -20.19
C THR A 615 3.96 3.21 -20.52
N ILE A 616 4.05 2.29 -21.48
CA ILE A 616 5.33 1.73 -21.92
C ILE A 616 6.24 2.85 -22.42
N SER A 617 7.40 3.00 -21.78
CA SER A 617 8.39 4.02 -22.16
C SER A 617 9.30 3.55 -23.29
N PRO A 618 9.94 4.50 -24.02
CA PRO A 618 10.96 4.17 -25.02
C PRO A 618 12.12 3.40 -24.39
N LEU A 619 12.51 2.28 -25.01
CA LEU A 619 13.58 1.40 -24.57
C LEU A 619 14.57 1.16 -25.70
N VAL A 620 15.87 1.24 -25.37
CA VAL A 620 16.97 0.86 -26.25
C VAL A 620 17.81 -0.21 -25.56
N MET A 621 17.96 -1.34 -26.20
CA MET A 621 18.75 -2.47 -25.74
C MET A 621 20.08 -2.49 -26.46
N PHE A 622 21.18 -2.49 -25.71
CA PHE A 622 22.55 -2.57 -26.19
C PHE A 622 23.06 -4.00 -26.08
N TYR A 623 23.89 -4.42 -27.01
CA TYR A 623 24.54 -5.71 -26.92
C TYR A 623 25.72 -5.69 -25.95
N GLY A 624 25.67 -6.53 -24.97
CA GLY A 624 26.71 -6.71 -23.95
C GLY A 624 26.17 -7.31 -22.67
N THR A 625 27.03 -7.96 -21.92
CA THR A 625 26.72 -8.44 -20.58
C THR A 625 27.29 -7.43 -19.59
N LYS A 626 26.44 -6.68 -18.92
CA LYS A 626 26.76 -6.11 -17.63
C LYS A 626 26.22 -7.04 -16.55
N TYR A 627 26.74 -6.94 -15.37
CA TYR A 627 26.44 -7.70 -14.19
C TYR A 627 24.93 -7.76 -13.93
N GLY A 628 24.40 -8.89 -13.52
CA GLY A 628 22.96 -9.04 -13.24
C GLY A 628 22.56 -10.48 -12.97
N ASP A 629 21.26 -10.68 -12.81
CA ASP A 629 20.68 -11.97 -12.50
C ASP A 629 20.81 -12.95 -13.67
N ALA A 630 21.04 -14.21 -13.37
CA ALA A 630 20.88 -15.28 -14.36
C ALA A 630 19.40 -15.66 -14.47
N VAL A 631 18.88 -15.54 -15.69
CA VAL A 631 17.50 -15.84 -16.06
C VAL A 631 17.47 -17.20 -16.74
N ILE A 632 16.88 -18.19 -16.10
CA ILE A 632 16.93 -19.60 -16.53
C ILE A 632 15.51 -20.03 -16.87
N ARG A 633 15.25 -20.33 -18.14
CA ARG A 633 13.99 -20.95 -18.59
C ARG A 633 14.13 -22.47 -18.54
N PHE A 634 13.18 -23.12 -17.91
CA PHE A 634 13.21 -24.56 -17.67
C PHE A 634 11.88 -25.26 -17.99
N ASN A 635 11.87 -26.59 -17.98
CA ASN A 635 10.65 -27.39 -18.10
C ASN A 635 9.93 -27.49 -16.75
N ALA A 636 8.64 -27.14 -16.68
CA ALA A 636 7.87 -27.16 -15.43
C ALA A 636 7.88 -28.53 -14.73
N SER A 637 7.86 -29.62 -15.46
CA SER A 637 7.89 -30.98 -14.92
C SER A 637 9.22 -31.33 -14.24
N GLU A 638 10.28 -30.58 -14.49
CA GLU A 638 11.64 -30.85 -14.00
C GLU A 638 12.12 -29.80 -12.98
N ALA A 639 11.24 -28.93 -12.51
CA ALA A 639 11.60 -27.77 -11.67
C ALA A 639 12.52 -28.10 -10.49
N SER A 640 12.15 -29.08 -9.67
CA SER A 640 12.94 -29.47 -8.49
C SER A 640 14.33 -30.03 -8.87
N SER A 641 14.41 -30.79 -9.98
CA SER A 641 15.67 -31.32 -10.48
C SER A 641 16.57 -30.22 -11.02
N VAL A 642 16.00 -29.28 -11.79
CA VAL A 642 16.75 -28.13 -12.35
C VAL A 642 17.29 -27.26 -11.22
N ILE A 643 16.48 -26.92 -10.22
CA ILE A 643 16.92 -26.12 -9.08
C ILE A 643 18.10 -26.80 -8.36
N ALA A 644 17.99 -28.10 -8.08
CA ALA A 644 19.07 -28.84 -7.42
C ALA A 644 20.37 -28.89 -8.24
N GLN A 645 20.26 -29.04 -9.57
CA GLN A 645 21.44 -29.06 -10.47
C GLN A 645 22.07 -27.64 -10.58
N VAL A 646 21.25 -26.59 -10.64
CA VAL A 646 21.71 -25.19 -10.64
C VAL A 646 22.41 -24.86 -9.32
N GLU A 647 21.83 -25.27 -8.19
CA GLU A 647 22.43 -25.09 -6.86
C GLU A 647 23.77 -25.82 -6.75
N ALA A 648 23.86 -27.06 -7.24
CA ALA A 648 25.12 -27.82 -7.26
C ALA A 648 26.18 -27.11 -8.12
N THR A 649 25.78 -26.57 -9.26
CA THR A 649 26.66 -25.80 -10.13
C THR A 649 27.15 -24.53 -9.45
N TRP A 650 26.24 -23.81 -8.77
CA TRP A 650 26.58 -22.61 -7.97
C TRP A 650 27.59 -22.94 -6.86
N LYS A 651 27.29 -23.92 -6.02
CA LYS A 651 28.18 -24.32 -4.91
C LYS A 651 29.57 -24.71 -5.38
N ARG A 652 29.69 -25.29 -6.57
CA ARG A 652 30.99 -25.66 -7.18
C ARG A 652 31.77 -24.45 -7.66
N LEU A 653 31.07 -23.46 -8.26
CA LEU A 653 31.69 -22.23 -8.81
C LEU A 653 31.91 -21.17 -7.74
N ALA A 654 31.14 -21.17 -6.68
CA ALA A 654 31.15 -20.19 -5.59
C ALA A 654 31.13 -20.85 -4.19
N PRO A 655 32.18 -21.58 -3.82
CA PRO A 655 32.24 -22.17 -2.50
C PRO A 655 32.04 -21.15 -1.40
N GLY A 656 31.13 -21.41 -0.47
CA GLY A 656 30.84 -20.51 0.66
C GLY A 656 29.90 -19.34 0.38
N LYS A 657 29.44 -19.14 -0.85
CA LYS A 657 28.40 -18.14 -1.16
C LYS A 657 26.99 -18.76 -1.08
N PRO A 658 26.01 -18.08 -0.48
CA PRO A 658 24.63 -18.57 -0.45
C PRO A 658 24.09 -18.68 -1.88
N PHE A 659 23.33 -19.75 -2.15
CA PHE A 659 22.57 -19.91 -3.38
C PHE A 659 21.18 -19.35 -3.13
N GLU A 660 20.83 -18.31 -3.85
CA GLU A 660 19.52 -17.68 -3.75
C GLU A 660 18.87 -17.61 -5.12
N TYR A 661 17.60 -17.92 -5.12
CA TYR A 661 16.80 -17.88 -6.33
C TYR A 661 15.37 -17.44 -6.03
N LYS A 662 14.70 -16.93 -7.03
CA LYS A 662 13.28 -16.60 -7.00
C LYS A 662 12.65 -16.92 -8.35
N PHE A 663 11.34 -17.12 -8.38
CA PHE A 663 10.63 -17.21 -9.64
C PHE A 663 10.27 -15.83 -10.17
N MET A 664 10.34 -15.66 -11.49
CA MET A 664 10.02 -14.37 -12.12
C MET A 664 8.56 -13.93 -11.85
N ASP A 665 7.64 -14.90 -11.74
CA ASP A 665 6.26 -14.67 -11.33
C ASP A 665 6.15 -14.07 -9.93
N ASP A 666 6.99 -14.49 -9.00
CA ASP A 666 7.00 -13.95 -7.64
C ASP A 666 7.52 -12.50 -7.64
N SER A 667 8.59 -12.23 -8.42
CA SER A 667 9.11 -10.88 -8.59
C SER A 667 8.06 -9.94 -9.20
N PHE A 668 7.29 -10.40 -10.19
CA PHE A 668 6.18 -9.63 -10.75
C PHE A 668 5.07 -9.39 -9.71
N ARG A 669 4.73 -10.39 -8.89
CA ARG A 669 3.73 -10.24 -7.82
C ARG A 669 4.17 -9.24 -6.75
N GLU A 670 5.48 -9.14 -6.49
CA GLU A 670 6.01 -8.17 -5.52
C GLU A 670 5.77 -6.71 -5.92
N ILE A 671 5.74 -6.40 -7.22
CA ILE A 671 5.42 -5.04 -7.73
C ILE A 671 4.04 -4.58 -7.26
N TYR A 672 3.07 -5.51 -7.17
CA TYR A 672 1.68 -5.24 -6.82
C TYR A 672 1.30 -5.74 -5.42
N LYS A 673 2.29 -6.02 -4.58
CA LYS A 673 2.08 -6.56 -3.22
C LYS A 673 1.29 -5.60 -2.33
N SER A 674 1.53 -4.30 -2.47
CA SER A 674 0.78 -3.27 -1.75
C SER A 674 -0.70 -3.25 -2.15
N GLU A 675 -1.00 -3.31 -3.44
CA GLU A 675 -2.38 -3.35 -3.94
C GLU A 675 -3.10 -4.64 -3.52
N GLN A 676 -2.40 -5.78 -3.55
CA GLN A 676 -2.95 -7.06 -3.09
C GLN A 676 -3.29 -7.01 -1.59
N ARG A 677 -2.40 -6.46 -0.76
CA ARG A 677 -2.64 -6.25 0.67
C ARG A 677 -3.87 -5.38 0.91
N ILE A 678 -3.95 -4.24 0.21
CA ILE A 678 -5.07 -3.32 0.30
C ILE A 678 -6.37 -4.02 -0.11
N GLY A 679 -6.37 -4.75 -1.23
CA GLY A 679 -7.52 -5.52 -1.69
C GLY A 679 -7.99 -6.56 -0.67
N THR A 680 -7.05 -7.27 -0.03
CA THR A 680 -7.34 -8.27 1.01
C THR A 680 -7.91 -7.61 2.27
N ILE A 681 -7.31 -6.53 2.74
CA ILE A 681 -7.78 -5.78 3.92
C ILE A 681 -9.20 -5.25 3.68
N LEU A 682 -9.45 -4.64 2.52
CA LEU A 682 -10.78 -4.15 2.14
C LEU A 682 -11.79 -5.30 2.05
N GLY A 683 -11.40 -6.45 1.50
CA GLY A 683 -12.22 -7.65 1.44
C GLY A 683 -12.66 -8.14 2.83
N VAL A 684 -11.73 -8.24 3.76
CA VAL A 684 -12.00 -8.63 5.16
C VAL A 684 -12.96 -7.63 5.83
N PHE A 685 -12.69 -6.33 5.70
CA PHE A 685 -13.54 -5.30 6.31
C PHE A 685 -14.91 -5.21 5.66
N THR A 686 -15.02 -5.44 4.35
CA THR A 686 -16.30 -5.55 3.65
C THR A 686 -17.10 -6.75 4.15
N ALA A 687 -16.48 -7.90 4.35
CA ALA A 687 -17.13 -9.07 4.91
C ALA A 687 -17.65 -8.80 6.35
N LEU A 688 -16.85 -8.13 7.18
CA LEU A 688 -17.27 -7.71 8.53
C LEU A 688 -18.41 -6.68 8.50
N ALA A 689 -18.37 -5.72 7.58
CA ALA A 689 -19.45 -4.74 7.40
C ALA A 689 -20.76 -5.43 7.00
N ILE A 690 -20.70 -6.42 6.10
CA ILE A 690 -21.86 -7.23 5.72
C ILE A 690 -22.38 -8.02 6.93
N ALA A 691 -21.49 -8.64 7.70
CA ALA A 691 -21.89 -9.39 8.90
C ALA A 691 -22.60 -8.49 9.93
N ILE A 692 -22.09 -7.28 10.17
CA ILE A 692 -22.73 -6.29 11.05
C ILE A 692 -24.11 -5.88 10.48
N ALA A 693 -24.20 -5.65 9.17
CA ALA A 693 -25.47 -5.32 8.52
C ALA A 693 -26.49 -6.46 8.64
N CYS A 694 -26.05 -7.70 8.46
CA CYS A 694 -26.89 -8.88 8.65
C CYS A 694 -27.39 -9.03 10.09
N LEU A 695 -26.54 -8.79 11.09
CA LEU A 695 -26.94 -8.81 12.50
C LEU A 695 -28.04 -7.79 12.79
N GLY A 696 -27.94 -6.60 12.20
CA GLY A 696 -28.96 -5.56 12.30
C GLY A 696 -30.28 -5.96 11.67
N LEU A 697 -30.22 -6.45 10.44
CA LEU A 697 -31.39 -6.90 9.71
C LEU A 697 -32.07 -8.10 10.40
N PHE A 698 -31.27 -9.04 10.91
CA PHE A 698 -31.75 -10.19 11.67
C PHE A 698 -32.54 -9.76 12.92
N GLY A 699 -31.98 -8.84 13.72
CA GLY A 699 -32.65 -8.33 14.91
C GLY A 699 -33.93 -7.54 14.58
N LEU A 700 -33.93 -6.76 13.49
CA LEU A 700 -35.10 -6.01 13.05
C LEU A 700 -36.17 -6.92 12.47
N ALA A 701 -35.82 -7.97 11.73
CA ALA A 701 -36.75 -8.96 11.20
C ALA A 701 -37.40 -9.77 12.34
N ALA A 702 -36.60 -10.18 13.35
CA ALA A 702 -37.11 -10.85 14.53
C ALA A 702 -38.17 -10.00 15.28
N PHE A 703 -37.86 -8.71 15.48
CA PHE A 703 -38.77 -7.77 16.10
C PHE A 703 -40.05 -7.55 15.28
N THR A 704 -39.94 -7.42 13.96
CA THR A 704 -41.07 -7.22 13.05
C THR A 704 -41.95 -8.47 13.04
N ALA A 705 -41.38 -9.66 13.09
CA ALA A 705 -42.10 -10.93 13.20
C ALA A 705 -42.84 -11.04 14.54
N GLU A 706 -42.22 -10.64 15.66
CA GLU A 706 -42.83 -10.59 17.00
C GLU A 706 -44.04 -9.63 17.03
N GLN A 707 -43.92 -8.43 16.44
CA GLN A 707 -45.05 -7.49 16.35
C GLN A 707 -46.23 -7.99 15.51
N ARG A 708 -45.97 -8.78 14.47
CA ARG A 708 -46.99 -9.32 13.57
C ARG A 708 -47.43 -10.74 13.94
N THR A 709 -47.07 -11.25 15.15
CA THR A 709 -47.35 -12.63 15.57
C THR A 709 -48.85 -12.98 15.50
N LYS A 710 -49.75 -12.05 15.94
CA LYS A 710 -51.22 -12.26 15.81
C LYS A 710 -51.66 -12.29 14.35
N GLU A 711 -51.17 -11.41 13.49
CA GLU A 711 -51.48 -11.36 12.07
C GLU A 711 -51.03 -12.66 11.36
N ILE A 712 -49.79 -13.11 11.67
CA ILE A 712 -49.22 -14.37 11.15
C ILE A 712 -50.06 -15.55 11.63
N GLY A 713 -50.46 -15.58 12.92
CA GLY A 713 -51.28 -16.61 13.50
C GLY A 713 -52.65 -16.73 12.82
N ILE A 714 -53.35 -15.62 12.60
CA ILE A 714 -54.64 -15.57 11.91
C ILE A 714 -54.50 -16.08 10.47
N ARG A 715 -53.50 -15.60 9.72
CA ARG A 715 -53.24 -16.03 8.32
C ARG A 715 -52.93 -17.52 8.24
N LYS A 716 -52.21 -18.07 9.22
CA LYS A 716 -51.85 -19.49 9.28
C LYS A 716 -53.07 -20.36 9.55
N VAL A 717 -53.97 -19.90 10.44
CA VAL A 717 -55.26 -20.59 10.67
C VAL A 717 -56.15 -20.54 9.42
N LEU A 718 -56.05 -19.48 8.61
CA LEU A 718 -56.76 -19.34 7.34
C LEU A 718 -56.04 -20.06 6.17
N GLY A 719 -55.01 -20.86 6.41
CA GLY A 719 -54.36 -21.72 5.42
C GLY A 719 -53.20 -21.08 4.65
N ALA A 720 -52.65 -19.93 5.09
CA ALA A 720 -51.49 -19.33 4.43
C ALA A 720 -50.24 -20.23 4.51
N SER A 721 -49.58 -20.42 3.38
CA SER A 721 -48.33 -21.19 3.32
C SER A 721 -47.15 -20.45 3.98
N VAL A 722 -46.14 -21.18 4.46
CA VAL A 722 -44.92 -20.62 5.02
C VAL A 722 -44.23 -19.68 4.02
N ALA A 723 -44.21 -20.05 2.73
CA ALA A 723 -43.66 -19.24 1.66
C ALA A 723 -44.39 -17.88 1.52
N SER A 724 -45.72 -17.85 1.64
CA SER A 724 -46.49 -16.58 1.61
C SER A 724 -46.13 -15.64 2.77
N ILE A 725 -45.90 -16.19 3.96
CA ILE A 725 -45.48 -15.42 5.14
C ILE A 725 -44.05 -14.87 4.96
N ILE A 726 -43.12 -15.70 4.45
CA ILE A 726 -41.73 -15.27 4.15
C ILE A 726 -41.75 -14.14 3.13
N THR A 727 -42.51 -14.29 2.03
CA THR A 727 -42.61 -13.26 1.00
C THR A 727 -43.14 -11.94 1.55
N LEU A 728 -44.18 -12.03 2.40
CA LEU A 728 -44.79 -10.84 3.01
C LEU A 728 -43.80 -10.07 3.89
N LEU A 729 -43.03 -10.75 4.73
CA LEU A 729 -42.06 -10.14 5.63
C LEU A 729 -40.82 -9.65 4.87
N SER A 730 -40.38 -10.38 3.84
CA SER A 730 -39.19 -10.04 3.09
C SER A 730 -39.41 -8.86 2.13
N LYS A 731 -40.58 -8.67 1.57
CA LYS A 731 -40.91 -7.63 0.57
C LYS A 731 -40.57 -6.22 1.04
N ASP A 732 -40.89 -5.88 2.30
CA ASP A 732 -40.62 -4.55 2.85
C ASP A 732 -39.09 -4.27 2.92
N PHE A 733 -38.29 -5.27 3.34
CA PHE A 733 -36.83 -5.13 3.44
C PHE A 733 -36.14 -5.12 2.08
N LEU A 734 -36.59 -5.98 1.16
CA LEU A 734 -36.04 -6.05 -0.20
C LEU A 734 -36.24 -4.74 -0.98
N LYS A 735 -37.34 -4.02 -0.75
CA LYS A 735 -37.54 -2.67 -1.30
C LYS A 735 -36.49 -1.69 -0.81
N LEU A 736 -36.13 -1.72 0.48
CA LEU A 736 -35.11 -0.84 1.06
C LEU A 736 -33.73 -1.16 0.50
N VAL A 737 -33.41 -2.45 0.33
CA VAL A 737 -32.16 -2.89 -0.31
C VAL A 737 -32.11 -2.44 -1.77
N GLY A 738 -33.23 -2.53 -2.51
CA GLY A 738 -33.32 -2.01 -3.89
C GLY A 738 -33.04 -0.52 -3.98
N ILE A 739 -33.60 0.29 -3.08
CA ILE A 739 -33.30 1.74 -3.00
C ILE A 739 -31.80 1.95 -2.68
N ALA A 740 -31.26 1.18 -1.74
CA ALA A 740 -29.84 1.27 -1.37
C ALA A 740 -28.91 0.95 -2.54
N ILE A 741 -29.22 -0.04 -3.37
CA ILE A 741 -28.46 -0.38 -4.58
C ILE A 741 -28.45 0.81 -5.57
N VAL A 742 -29.63 1.43 -5.80
CA VAL A 742 -29.74 2.58 -6.69
C VAL A 742 -28.89 3.77 -6.20
N LEU A 743 -28.80 4.00 -4.90
CA LEU A 743 -27.99 5.06 -4.31
C LEU A 743 -26.49 4.71 -4.26
N ALA A 744 -26.15 3.45 -3.99
CA ALA A 744 -24.77 3.00 -3.90
C ALA A 744 -24.06 2.99 -5.26
N THR A 745 -24.77 2.63 -6.33
CA THR A 745 -24.21 2.49 -7.67
C THR A 745 -23.52 3.77 -8.16
N PRO A 746 -24.14 4.98 -8.20
CA PRO A 746 -23.47 6.20 -8.66
C PRO A 746 -22.32 6.61 -7.75
N LEU A 747 -22.44 6.43 -6.43
CA LEU A 747 -21.38 6.74 -5.46
C LEU A 747 -20.14 5.86 -5.71
N ALA A 748 -20.34 4.56 -5.85
CA ALA A 748 -19.27 3.61 -6.09
C ALA A 748 -18.67 3.79 -7.51
N TYR A 749 -19.49 4.07 -8.52
CA TYR A 749 -19.03 4.37 -9.88
C TYR A 749 -18.09 5.57 -9.91
N TRP A 750 -18.46 6.67 -9.26
CA TRP A 750 -17.63 7.86 -9.17
C TRP A 750 -16.33 7.58 -8.39
N GLY A 751 -16.42 7.01 -7.18
CA GLY A 751 -15.27 6.76 -6.33
C GLY A 751 -14.27 5.80 -6.97
N MET A 752 -14.75 4.69 -7.56
CA MET A 752 -13.89 3.72 -8.24
C MET A 752 -13.37 4.24 -9.57
N GLY A 753 -14.11 5.12 -10.25
CA GLY A 753 -13.63 5.82 -11.44
C GLY A 753 -12.42 6.68 -11.16
N VAL A 754 -12.44 7.43 -10.05
CA VAL A 754 -11.27 8.23 -9.58
C VAL A 754 -10.09 7.33 -9.25
N TRP A 755 -10.31 6.24 -8.50
CA TRP A 755 -9.23 5.32 -8.14
C TRP A 755 -8.57 4.66 -9.37
N LEU A 756 -9.36 4.26 -10.37
CA LEU A 756 -8.85 3.63 -11.60
C LEU A 756 -8.04 4.61 -12.48
N GLN A 757 -8.17 5.92 -12.30
CA GLN A 757 -7.39 6.91 -13.07
C GLN A 757 -5.88 6.84 -12.79
N ASP A 758 -5.47 6.28 -11.64
CA ASP A 758 -4.07 6.07 -11.31
C ASP A 758 -3.41 4.95 -12.13
N PHE A 759 -4.19 4.19 -12.90
CA PHE A 759 -3.69 3.12 -13.76
C PHE A 759 -3.77 3.53 -15.24
N ALA A 760 -2.64 3.50 -15.95
CA ALA A 760 -2.62 3.68 -17.39
C ALA A 760 -3.36 2.51 -18.11
N TYR A 761 -3.21 1.30 -17.54
CA TYR A 761 -3.91 0.09 -18.01
C TYR A 761 -4.91 -0.35 -16.95
N ARG A 762 -6.19 -0.13 -17.22
CA ARG A 762 -7.28 -0.35 -16.28
C ARG A 762 -8.44 -1.11 -16.91
N VAL A 763 -9.23 -1.77 -16.03
CA VAL A 763 -10.49 -2.38 -16.43
C VAL A 763 -11.55 -1.31 -16.66
N GLU A 764 -12.43 -1.56 -17.61
CA GLU A 764 -13.65 -0.76 -17.74
C GLU A 764 -14.65 -1.14 -16.65
N LEU A 765 -15.29 -0.14 -16.05
CA LEU A 765 -16.34 -0.35 -15.06
C LEU A 765 -17.57 -0.98 -15.70
N SER A 766 -17.56 -2.30 -15.79
CA SER A 766 -18.63 -3.05 -16.43
C SER A 766 -19.87 -3.14 -15.55
N TRP A 767 -21.06 -3.05 -16.15
CA TRP A 767 -22.36 -3.12 -15.46
C TRP A 767 -22.54 -4.39 -14.63
N TRP A 768 -21.93 -5.50 -15.02
CA TRP A 768 -22.06 -6.77 -14.31
C TRP A 768 -21.49 -6.75 -12.89
N VAL A 769 -20.47 -5.90 -12.60
CA VAL A 769 -19.90 -5.73 -11.26
C VAL A 769 -20.96 -5.15 -10.33
N PHE A 770 -21.69 -4.14 -10.81
CA PHE A 770 -22.79 -3.52 -10.04
C PHE A 770 -23.97 -4.46 -9.88
N ALA A 771 -24.32 -5.19 -10.93
CA ALA A 771 -25.39 -6.20 -10.90
C ALA A 771 -25.07 -7.34 -9.93
N SER A 772 -23.83 -7.86 -9.93
CA SER A 772 -23.43 -8.94 -9.05
C SER A 772 -23.40 -8.51 -7.58
N ALA A 773 -22.90 -7.31 -7.29
CA ALA A 773 -22.93 -6.72 -5.95
C ALA A 773 -24.36 -6.51 -5.45
N GLY A 774 -25.23 -6.00 -6.31
CA GLY A 774 -26.66 -5.83 -6.02
C GLY A 774 -27.36 -7.18 -5.77
N ALA A 775 -27.13 -8.17 -6.62
CA ALA A 775 -27.66 -9.51 -6.46
C ALA A 775 -27.20 -10.17 -5.15
N ALA A 776 -25.91 -10.06 -4.83
CA ALA A 776 -25.36 -10.55 -3.57
C ALA A 776 -26.04 -9.90 -2.36
N ALA A 777 -26.21 -8.57 -2.37
CA ALA A 777 -26.88 -7.84 -1.29
C ALA A 777 -28.35 -8.29 -1.13
N VAL A 778 -29.08 -8.47 -2.22
CA VAL A 778 -30.48 -8.99 -2.22
C VAL A 778 -30.53 -10.41 -1.65
N VAL A 779 -29.66 -11.30 -2.10
CA VAL A 779 -29.60 -12.70 -1.63
C VAL A 779 -29.29 -12.77 -0.14
N ILE A 780 -28.27 -12.04 0.31
CA ILE A 780 -27.87 -12.00 1.72
C ILE A 780 -29.00 -11.45 2.60
N ALA A 781 -29.63 -10.35 2.18
CA ALA A 781 -30.75 -9.76 2.90
C ALA A 781 -31.96 -10.72 2.94
N PHE A 782 -32.25 -11.38 1.82
CA PHE A 782 -33.35 -12.37 1.76
C PHE A 782 -33.11 -13.56 2.70
N ILE A 783 -31.89 -14.16 2.66
CA ILE A 783 -31.55 -15.30 3.53
C ILE A 783 -31.67 -14.90 5.00
N THR A 784 -31.17 -13.69 5.36
CA THR A 784 -31.20 -13.17 6.73
C THR A 784 -32.65 -13.02 7.25
N VAL A 785 -33.56 -12.45 6.43
CA VAL A 785 -34.95 -12.21 6.78
C VAL A 785 -35.77 -13.51 6.72
N ALA A 786 -35.54 -14.32 5.69
CA ALA A 786 -36.26 -15.58 5.49
C ALA A 786 -36.07 -16.56 6.66
N GLY A 787 -34.85 -16.62 7.22
CA GLY A 787 -34.53 -17.42 8.41
C GLY A 787 -35.40 -17.06 9.62
N GLN A 788 -35.63 -15.78 9.88
CA GLN A 788 -36.49 -15.30 10.97
C GLN A 788 -37.99 -15.47 10.64
N ALA A 789 -38.38 -15.19 9.40
CA ALA A 789 -39.74 -15.36 8.95
C ALA A 789 -40.18 -16.84 9.00
N TRP A 790 -39.28 -17.75 8.66
CA TRP A 790 -39.51 -19.19 8.75
C TRP A 790 -39.71 -19.66 10.20
N ARG A 791 -38.87 -19.20 11.15
CA ARG A 791 -39.08 -19.48 12.59
C ARG A 791 -40.41 -18.95 13.09
N ALA A 792 -40.78 -17.73 12.72
CA ALA A 792 -42.04 -17.14 13.10
C ALA A 792 -43.25 -17.90 12.50
N ALA A 793 -43.14 -18.38 11.25
CA ALA A 793 -44.14 -19.17 10.58
C ALA A 793 -44.33 -20.59 11.17
N GLN A 794 -43.32 -21.15 11.82
CA GLN A 794 -43.39 -22.43 12.51
C GLN A 794 -43.99 -22.33 13.92
N ALA A 795 -44.11 -21.14 14.50
CA ALA A 795 -44.68 -20.97 15.84
C ALA A 795 -46.13 -21.50 15.92
N ASN A 796 -46.50 -22.04 17.08
CA ASN A 796 -47.84 -22.64 17.30
C ASN A 796 -48.89 -21.52 17.26
N PRO A 797 -49.88 -21.58 16.30
CA PRO A 797 -50.92 -20.57 16.15
C PRO A 797 -51.76 -20.36 17.42
N VAL A 798 -52.02 -21.43 18.20
CA VAL A 798 -52.82 -21.37 19.42
C VAL A 798 -52.12 -20.54 20.51
N GLN A 799 -50.80 -20.67 20.64
CA GLN A 799 -50.03 -19.87 21.55
C GLN A 799 -49.93 -18.39 21.11
N SER A 800 -49.86 -18.17 19.78
CA SER A 800 -49.79 -16.83 19.16
C SER A 800 -51.11 -16.03 19.38
N LEU A 801 -52.27 -16.70 19.52
CA LEU A 801 -53.59 -16.08 19.76
C LEU A 801 -53.90 -15.91 21.25
N ARG A 802 -53.29 -16.71 22.15
CA ARG A 802 -53.48 -16.69 23.60
C ARG A 802 -52.59 -15.68 24.36
N SER A 803 -51.60 -15.12 23.73
CA SER A 803 -50.70 -14.12 24.38
C SER A 803 -51.43 -12.78 24.51
N GLU A 804 -52.02 -12.51 25.68
CA GLU A 804 -52.45 -11.18 26.12
C GLU A 804 -51.29 -10.31 26.54
#